data_e28c9382ce8ad14dd518229fb0d8724d
#
_entry.id   e28c9382ce8ad14dd518229fb0d8724d
#
_cell.length_a   1.000
_cell.length_b   1.000
_cell.length_c   1.000
_cell.angle_alpha   90.00
_cell.angle_beta   90.00
_cell.angle_gamma   90.00
#
_symmetry.space_group_name_H-M   'P 1'
#
loop_
_entity.id
_entity.type
_entity.pdbx_description
1 polymer ?
#
loop_
_entity_poly.entity_id
_entity_poly.type
_entity_poly.pdbx_seq_one_letter_code
_entity_poly.pdbx_strand_id
1 'polypeptide(L)'
;MSKEFIPDPDNKEFQDALNLVRFSNQSFFLTGKAGTGKSTFIRYICEHTRKKHVVLAPTGIAAINVGGVTLHSFFHLPLHLLLPDDPNFSLRHGKIFESLRYNRDTRKLINEVELIIIDEVSMVRCDIIDFIDKVLRVFCHKMRSPFGGKQVVMVGDVFQLEPVVQSDELEILHRFYPNAFFFSARVFQEMPLVSVELHKVYRQRDKAFISVLDRIRTNSITPTDLQLLNLRQTSKPSEGALCITLATRRDKVDFINDQHLRAIHDDPVRLKGKISGEFPKASLPTLEELELKRGAQVMLLHNDPDRRWVNGTLAKVKDFGQDYVRIETEDGQTHDVERVMWENVRYTYNEKEKKIEEQQLGTFTQYPLRLAWAITIHKSQGLTLNNVIVDLSGGAFAAGQTYVALSRCTSLEGIQLLEPVKFSDVFVRGEIIRFATSFNDQKRLTKALSQSKADIEYAATVKAFDAGDFQTALDHFFVAIHARYDIEKPLARRYIRRKLGVINRLRAQNRDLRQLLQEQRAMLAQLAEEYCQMGDECASAYDDAPSALANYDKALRLNPSSLRALVGKARLMLKTQPAKALPWAQRAVGVGATVETLLLRGECQLAAANTAAAKDDASLALDMDVESPEAHELMAAVLKHEGDEDQAAIHRAIAEELRKRKRG
;
A
#
# COMPACT_ATOMS: atom_id res chain seq x y z
N MET A 1 1.45 22.68 13.76
CA MET A 1 2.27 21.54 13.30
C MET A 1 2.33 20.51 14.42
N SER A 2 1.65 19.37 14.27
CA SER A 2 1.78 18.26 15.23
C SER A 2 3.24 17.82 15.23
N LYS A 3 3.87 17.73 16.41
CA LYS A 3 5.19 17.08 16.50
C LYS A 3 5.02 15.68 15.93
N GLU A 4 5.71 15.41 14.83
CA GLU A 4 5.77 14.09 14.21
C GLU A 4 6.24 13.11 15.29
N PHE A 5 5.46 12.04 15.51
CA PHE A 5 5.86 11.03 16.48
C PHE A 5 7.04 10.25 15.90
N ILE A 6 8.19 10.42 16.50
CA ILE A 6 9.39 9.64 16.15
C ILE A 6 9.40 8.39 17.05
N PRO A 7 9.34 7.17 16.48
CA PRO A 7 9.45 5.96 17.28
C PRO A 7 10.76 5.93 18.04
N ASP A 8 10.66 5.62 19.33
CA ASP A 8 11.81 5.47 20.21
C ASP A 8 12.73 4.35 19.68
N PRO A 9 13.97 4.67 19.24
CA PRO A 9 14.88 3.67 18.69
C PRO A 9 15.29 2.61 19.73
N ASP A 10 15.25 2.94 21.02
CA ASP A 10 15.61 2.05 22.11
C ASP A 10 14.47 1.09 22.51
N ASN A 11 13.27 1.30 21.98
CA ASN A 11 12.14 0.37 22.18
C ASN A 11 12.20 -0.76 21.15
N LYS A 12 12.97 -1.81 21.49
CA LYS A 12 13.23 -2.94 20.59
C LYS A 12 11.95 -3.61 20.11
N GLU A 13 11.00 -3.88 21.00
CA GLU A 13 9.74 -4.55 20.68
C GLU A 13 8.91 -3.73 19.69
N PHE A 14 8.91 -2.41 19.85
CA PHE A 14 8.25 -1.50 18.93
C PHE A 14 8.92 -1.54 17.54
N GLN A 15 10.26 -1.56 17.48
CA GLN A 15 11.00 -1.65 16.24
C GLN A 15 10.79 -3.02 15.55
N ASP A 16 10.78 -4.11 16.31
CA ASP A 16 10.54 -5.46 15.79
C ASP A 16 9.13 -5.54 15.17
N ALA A 17 8.11 -4.99 15.82
CA ALA A 17 6.75 -4.91 15.28
C ALA A 17 6.69 -4.05 14.01
N LEU A 18 7.38 -2.90 13.96
CA LEU A 18 7.49 -2.08 12.75
C LEU A 18 8.15 -2.84 11.59
N ASN A 19 9.21 -3.59 11.89
CA ASN A 19 9.92 -4.39 10.89
C ASN A 19 9.03 -5.50 10.33
N LEU A 20 8.20 -6.15 11.16
CA LEU A 20 7.20 -7.10 10.71
C LEU A 20 6.18 -6.48 9.75
N VAL A 21 5.72 -5.25 10.01
CA VAL A 21 4.80 -4.55 9.10
C VAL A 21 5.51 -4.12 7.81
N ARG A 22 6.68 -3.50 7.91
CA ARG A 22 7.40 -2.92 6.77
C ARG A 22 7.98 -3.97 5.84
N PHE A 23 8.53 -5.04 6.41
CA PHE A 23 9.35 -6.00 5.69
C PHE A 23 8.73 -7.41 5.63
N SER A 24 7.45 -7.59 5.98
CA SER A 24 6.82 -8.89 5.97
C SER A 24 5.35 -8.87 5.57
N ASN A 25 4.85 -10.05 5.20
CA ASN A 25 3.43 -10.35 5.14
C ASN A 25 3.01 -11.29 6.28
N GLN A 26 3.87 -11.50 7.28
CA GLN A 26 3.58 -12.31 8.45
C GLN A 26 2.53 -11.61 9.31
N SER A 27 1.41 -12.25 9.55
CA SER A 27 0.43 -11.79 10.53
C SER A 27 0.96 -12.00 11.94
N PHE A 28 0.69 -11.06 12.84
CA PHE A 28 1.18 -11.11 14.21
C PHE A 28 0.22 -10.43 15.18
N PHE A 29 0.40 -10.72 16.47
CA PHE A 29 -0.31 -10.10 17.57
C PHE A 29 0.61 -9.11 18.27
N LEU A 30 0.18 -7.85 18.35
CA LEU A 30 0.83 -6.80 19.12
C LEU A 30 0.06 -6.62 20.43
N THR A 31 0.71 -6.89 21.53
CA THR A 31 0.12 -6.75 22.87
C THR A 31 0.97 -5.82 23.75
N GLY A 32 0.52 -5.63 24.95
CA GLY A 32 1.19 -4.83 25.98
C GLY A 32 0.18 -4.24 26.96
N LYS A 33 0.68 -3.84 28.10
CA LYS A 33 -0.10 -3.23 29.19
C LYS A 33 -0.85 -1.98 28.75
N ALA A 34 -1.81 -1.55 29.55
CA ALA A 34 -2.42 -0.22 29.36
C ALA A 34 -1.34 0.86 29.34
N GLY A 35 -1.39 1.76 28.34
CA GLY A 35 -0.43 2.87 28.23
C GLY A 35 0.94 2.54 27.61
N THR A 36 1.13 1.38 26.97
CA THR A 36 2.39 1.02 26.29
C THR A 36 2.52 1.52 24.86
N GLY A 37 1.55 2.29 24.35
CA GLY A 37 1.66 2.92 23.03
C GLY A 37 1.06 2.12 21.86
N LYS A 38 0.20 1.13 22.11
CA LYS A 38 -0.47 0.34 21.05
C LYS A 38 -1.22 1.21 20.03
N SER A 39 -2.04 2.12 20.48
CA SER A 39 -2.78 3.03 19.58
C SER A 39 -1.85 4.02 18.84
N THR A 40 -0.75 4.40 19.46
CA THR A 40 0.32 5.20 18.81
C THR A 40 0.99 4.42 17.70
N PHE A 41 1.22 3.12 17.92
CA PHE A 41 1.75 2.22 16.89
C PHE A 41 0.81 2.11 15.68
N ILE A 42 -0.50 1.91 15.92
CA ILE A 42 -1.49 1.88 14.83
C ILE A 42 -1.43 3.17 14.02
N ARG A 43 -1.50 4.33 14.67
CA ARG A 43 -1.46 5.64 14.00
C ARG A 43 -0.19 5.80 13.19
N TYR A 44 0.96 5.48 13.77
CA TYR A 44 2.25 5.58 13.08
C TYR A 44 2.31 4.71 11.83
N ILE A 45 1.79 3.47 11.89
CA ILE A 45 1.74 2.59 10.72
C ILE A 45 0.82 3.17 9.64
N CYS A 46 -0.38 3.63 10.00
CA CYS A 46 -1.32 4.21 9.04
C CYS A 46 -0.72 5.40 8.28
N GLU A 47 0.06 6.24 8.96
CA GLU A 47 0.71 7.40 8.37
C GLU A 47 1.93 7.06 7.49
N HIS A 48 2.65 5.97 7.80
CA HIS A 48 3.97 5.69 7.20
C HIS A 48 4.04 4.42 6.35
N THR A 49 3.01 3.57 6.34
CA THR A 49 3.02 2.36 5.53
C THR A 49 2.69 2.67 4.07
N ARG A 50 3.37 1.98 3.15
CA ARG A 50 3.01 1.98 1.72
C ARG A 50 1.98 0.90 1.36
N LYS A 51 1.66 0.00 2.30
CA LYS A 51 0.66 -1.04 2.09
C LYS A 51 -0.73 -0.45 2.06
N LYS A 52 -1.57 -0.93 1.14
CA LYS A 52 -3.00 -0.64 1.14
C LYS A 52 -3.62 -1.25 2.38
N HIS A 53 -4.05 -0.44 3.32
CA HIS A 53 -4.46 -0.90 4.64
C HIS A 53 -5.87 -0.47 5.01
N VAL A 54 -6.43 -1.21 5.96
CA VAL A 54 -7.69 -0.87 6.64
C VAL A 54 -7.52 -1.09 8.14
N VAL A 55 -8.19 -0.25 8.93
CA VAL A 55 -8.23 -0.37 10.40
C VAL A 55 -9.63 -0.79 10.83
N LEU A 56 -9.71 -1.85 11.60
CA LEU A 56 -10.95 -2.47 12.02
C LEU A 56 -10.98 -2.61 13.53
N ALA A 57 -12.18 -2.58 14.12
CA ALA A 57 -12.37 -2.80 15.54
C ALA A 57 -13.67 -3.60 15.82
N PRO A 58 -13.80 -4.26 16.99
CA PRO A 58 -15.00 -5.03 17.33
C PRO A 58 -16.23 -4.16 17.61
N THR A 59 -16.04 -2.93 18.10
CA THR A 59 -17.14 -2.02 18.49
C THR A 59 -17.08 -0.70 17.74
N GLY A 60 -18.24 -0.03 17.57
CA GLY A 60 -18.30 1.27 16.89
C GLY A 60 -17.47 2.35 17.58
N ILE A 61 -17.46 2.39 18.92
CA ILE A 61 -16.65 3.36 19.67
C ILE A 61 -15.16 3.12 19.46
N ALA A 62 -14.70 1.86 19.53
CA ALA A 62 -13.31 1.53 19.29
C ALA A 62 -12.90 1.88 17.82
N ALA A 63 -13.78 1.61 16.85
CA ALA A 63 -13.55 1.95 15.45
C ALA A 63 -13.36 3.47 15.25
N ILE A 64 -14.25 4.28 15.83
CA ILE A 64 -14.14 5.75 15.76
C ILE A 64 -12.84 6.25 16.40
N ASN A 65 -12.43 5.68 17.55
CA ASN A 65 -11.20 6.09 18.25
C ASN A 65 -9.92 5.88 17.44
N VAL A 66 -9.91 4.88 16.54
CA VAL A 66 -8.74 4.56 15.69
C VAL A 66 -8.89 5.07 14.25
N GLY A 67 -9.99 5.78 13.95
CA GLY A 67 -10.27 6.24 12.59
C GLY A 67 -10.54 5.07 11.62
N GLY A 68 -11.27 4.06 12.05
CA GLY A 68 -11.54 2.87 11.27
C GLY A 68 -13.03 2.51 11.23
N VAL A 69 -13.33 1.28 10.82
CA VAL A 69 -14.70 0.75 10.76
C VAL A 69 -14.82 -0.54 11.58
N THR A 70 -16.05 -0.98 11.87
CA THR A 70 -16.23 -2.23 12.60
C THR A 70 -15.97 -3.45 11.73
N LEU A 71 -15.48 -4.55 12.32
CA LEU A 71 -15.32 -5.84 11.66
C LEU A 71 -16.62 -6.28 10.97
N HIS A 72 -17.75 -6.12 11.66
CA HIS A 72 -19.07 -6.48 11.15
C HIS A 72 -19.45 -5.67 9.90
N SER A 73 -19.19 -4.36 9.92
CA SER A 73 -19.46 -3.50 8.76
C SER A 73 -18.57 -3.83 7.57
N PHE A 74 -17.25 -4.02 7.79
CA PHE A 74 -16.30 -4.27 6.71
C PHE A 74 -16.51 -5.60 6.00
N PHE A 75 -16.70 -6.67 6.79
CA PHE A 75 -16.88 -8.02 6.26
C PHE A 75 -18.37 -8.44 6.12
N HIS A 76 -19.32 -7.53 6.38
CA HIS A 76 -20.75 -7.81 6.41
C HIS A 76 -21.08 -9.06 7.26
N LEU A 77 -20.49 -9.13 8.46
CA LEU A 77 -20.62 -10.28 9.32
C LEU A 77 -22.04 -10.34 9.92
N PRO A 78 -22.67 -11.52 9.92
CA PRO A 78 -23.89 -11.74 10.71
C PRO A 78 -23.63 -11.58 12.21
N LEU A 79 -24.67 -11.30 12.97
CA LEU A 79 -24.59 -11.10 14.42
C LEU A 79 -24.67 -12.41 15.24
N HIS A 80 -24.87 -13.57 14.58
CA HIS A 80 -24.88 -14.88 15.22
C HIS A 80 -23.50 -15.55 15.23
N LEU A 81 -23.38 -16.73 15.83
CA LEU A 81 -22.16 -17.55 15.79
C LEU A 81 -21.81 -17.95 14.35
N LEU A 82 -20.53 -17.84 14.02
CA LEU A 82 -19.99 -18.15 12.71
C LEU A 82 -19.27 -19.50 12.72
N LEU A 83 -20.06 -20.57 12.76
CA LEU A 83 -19.52 -21.92 12.93
C LEU A 83 -18.81 -22.42 11.66
N PRO A 84 -17.75 -23.24 11.82
CA PRO A 84 -16.98 -23.74 10.67
C PRO A 84 -17.80 -24.59 9.70
N ASP A 85 -18.81 -25.27 10.17
CA ASP A 85 -19.70 -26.17 9.42
C ASP A 85 -21.03 -25.54 9.00
N ASP A 86 -21.20 -24.22 9.21
CA ASP A 86 -22.45 -23.53 8.83
C ASP A 86 -22.70 -23.70 7.31
N PRO A 87 -23.84 -24.33 6.95
CA PRO A 87 -24.19 -24.58 5.55
C PRO A 87 -24.31 -23.31 4.71
N ASN A 88 -24.70 -22.18 5.32
CA ASN A 88 -24.89 -20.90 4.63
C ASN A 88 -23.58 -20.30 4.16
N PHE A 89 -22.47 -20.66 4.77
CA PHE A 89 -21.14 -20.21 4.40
C PHE A 89 -20.30 -21.32 3.75
N SER A 90 -20.95 -22.41 3.31
CA SER A 90 -20.28 -23.49 2.60
C SER A 90 -19.80 -23.05 1.21
N LEU A 91 -18.63 -23.53 0.81
CA LEU A 91 -18.14 -23.41 -0.58
C LEU A 91 -18.92 -24.33 -1.53
N ARG A 92 -19.56 -25.39 -1.01
CA ARG A 92 -20.40 -26.27 -1.80
C ARG A 92 -21.58 -25.49 -2.34
N HIS A 93 -21.82 -25.60 -3.65
CA HIS A 93 -22.87 -24.87 -4.37
C HIS A 93 -22.80 -23.33 -4.27
N GLY A 94 -21.66 -22.77 -3.85
CA GLY A 94 -21.45 -21.32 -3.85
C GLY A 94 -22.23 -20.54 -2.80
N LYS A 95 -22.80 -21.18 -1.78
CA LYS A 95 -23.67 -20.54 -0.76
C LYS A 95 -23.03 -19.35 -0.06
N ILE A 96 -21.73 -19.37 0.19
CA ILE A 96 -21.02 -18.23 0.79
C ILE A 96 -21.17 -16.94 -0.03
N PHE A 97 -21.21 -17.04 -1.38
CA PHE A 97 -21.38 -15.87 -2.26
C PHE A 97 -22.81 -15.32 -2.20
N GLU A 98 -23.80 -16.19 -2.01
CA GLU A 98 -25.21 -15.83 -1.87
C GLU A 98 -25.47 -15.19 -0.52
N SER A 99 -24.86 -15.70 0.55
CA SER A 99 -25.04 -15.20 1.91
C SER A 99 -24.37 -13.84 2.12
N LEU A 100 -23.15 -13.64 1.64
CA LEU A 100 -22.41 -12.38 1.84
C LEU A 100 -22.79 -11.29 0.84
N ARG A 101 -23.31 -11.67 -0.34
CA ARG A 101 -23.79 -10.75 -1.39
C ARG A 101 -22.85 -9.55 -1.66
N TYR A 102 -21.54 -9.77 -1.60
CA TYR A 102 -20.59 -8.70 -1.88
C TYR A 102 -20.74 -8.17 -3.29
N ASN A 103 -20.93 -6.86 -3.43
CA ASN A 103 -20.90 -6.18 -4.70
C ASN A 103 -19.49 -6.21 -5.32
N ARG A 104 -19.37 -5.69 -6.54
CA ARG A 104 -18.08 -5.67 -7.27
C ARG A 104 -17.02 -4.88 -6.51
N ASP A 105 -17.40 -3.76 -5.91
CA ASP A 105 -16.48 -2.84 -5.24
C ASP A 105 -15.94 -3.45 -3.94
N THR A 106 -16.80 -4.08 -3.13
CA THR A 106 -16.40 -4.80 -1.91
C THR A 106 -15.46 -5.96 -2.24
N ARG A 107 -15.75 -6.75 -3.29
CA ARG A 107 -14.86 -7.83 -3.73
C ARG A 107 -13.51 -7.30 -4.16
N LYS A 108 -13.50 -6.18 -4.88
CA LYS A 108 -12.26 -5.54 -5.32
C LYS A 108 -11.48 -4.98 -4.14
N LEU A 109 -12.13 -4.30 -3.21
CA LEU A 109 -11.51 -3.82 -1.97
C LEU A 109 -10.84 -4.96 -1.20
N ILE A 110 -11.55 -6.08 -0.97
CA ILE A 110 -11.01 -7.26 -0.30
C ILE A 110 -9.79 -7.82 -1.04
N ASN A 111 -9.78 -7.81 -2.38
CA ASN A 111 -8.63 -8.27 -3.15
C ASN A 111 -7.43 -7.33 -3.04
N GLU A 112 -7.65 -6.04 -3.04
CA GLU A 112 -6.59 -5.02 -3.10
C GLU A 112 -5.97 -4.69 -1.74
N VAL A 113 -6.70 -4.87 -0.64
CA VAL A 113 -6.16 -4.71 0.72
C VAL A 113 -4.92 -5.62 0.88
N GLU A 114 -3.85 -5.07 1.45
CA GLU A 114 -2.59 -5.77 1.74
C GLU A 114 -2.38 -5.98 3.24
N LEU A 115 -2.85 -5.03 4.05
CA LEU A 115 -2.70 -5.01 5.50
C LEU A 115 -4.04 -4.75 6.18
N ILE A 116 -4.43 -5.63 7.08
CA ILE A 116 -5.62 -5.50 7.93
C ILE A 116 -5.15 -5.33 9.36
N ILE A 117 -5.51 -4.21 9.99
CA ILE A 117 -5.21 -3.94 11.40
C ILE A 117 -6.50 -4.12 12.17
N ILE A 118 -6.49 -4.97 13.21
CA ILE A 118 -7.63 -5.21 14.09
C ILE A 118 -7.26 -4.72 15.49
N ASP A 119 -7.83 -3.60 15.90
CA ASP A 119 -7.65 -3.07 17.27
C ASP A 119 -8.64 -3.71 18.25
N GLU A 120 -8.31 -3.67 19.54
CA GLU A 120 -9.08 -4.29 20.64
C GLU A 120 -9.45 -5.77 20.36
N VAL A 121 -8.51 -6.51 19.79
CA VAL A 121 -8.73 -7.91 19.37
C VAL A 121 -9.09 -8.85 20.52
N SER A 122 -8.77 -8.49 21.78
CA SER A 122 -9.16 -9.24 22.97
C SER A 122 -10.67 -9.50 23.07
N MET A 123 -11.48 -8.60 22.51
CA MET A 123 -12.95 -8.70 22.48
C MET A 123 -13.49 -9.47 21.27
N VAL A 124 -12.62 -9.93 20.36
CA VAL A 124 -13.01 -10.65 19.14
C VAL A 124 -13.03 -12.16 19.41
N ARG A 125 -14.13 -12.83 19.05
CA ARG A 125 -14.24 -14.28 19.18
C ARG A 125 -13.42 -15.01 18.11
N CYS A 126 -13.00 -16.24 18.44
CA CYS A 126 -12.21 -17.10 17.54
C CYS A 126 -12.95 -17.46 16.24
N ASP A 127 -14.27 -17.68 16.31
CA ASP A 127 -15.10 -17.97 15.15
C ASP A 127 -15.12 -16.81 14.13
N ILE A 128 -15.11 -15.57 14.63
CA ILE A 128 -15.02 -14.36 13.78
C ILE A 128 -13.67 -14.34 13.04
N ILE A 129 -12.56 -14.64 13.71
CA ILE A 129 -11.24 -14.69 13.08
C ILE A 129 -11.17 -15.76 11.99
N ASP A 130 -11.68 -16.97 12.26
CA ASP A 130 -11.72 -18.04 11.26
C ASP A 130 -12.65 -17.71 10.09
N PHE A 131 -13.75 -17.01 10.37
CA PHE A 131 -14.63 -16.56 9.30
C PHE A 131 -13.96 -15.50 8.41
N ILE A 132 -13.24 -14.56 9.00
CA ILE A 132 -12.43 -13.57 8.25
C ILE A 132 -11.39 -14.30 7.40
N ASP A 133 -10.67 -15.29 7.95
CA ASP A 133 -9.73 -16.11 7.19
C ASP A 133 -10.42 -16.79 5.99
N LYS A 134 -11.59 -17.41 6.24
CA LYS A 134 -12.38 -18.07 5.18
C LYS A 134 -12.80 -17.10 4.08
N VAL A 135 -13.31 -15.92 4.43
CA VAL A 135 -13.69 -14.87 3.48
C VAL A 135 -12.47 -14.45 2.64
N LEU A 136 -11.36 -14.15 3.29
CA LEU A 136 -10.15 -13.71 2.59
C LEU A 136 -9.59 -14.80 1.67
N ARG A 137 -9.56 -16.06 2.09
CA ARG A 137 -9.12 -17.19 1.22
C ARG A 137 -10.00 -17.32 -0.02
N VAL A 138 -11.32 -17.24 0.16
CA VAL A 138 -12.30 -17.42 -0.92
C VAL A 138 -12.24 -16.27 -1.92
N PHE A 139 -12.39 -15.04 -1.44
CA PHE A 139 -12.49 -13.87 -2.32
C PHE A 139 -11.15 -13.42 -2.91
N CYS A 140 -10.01 -13.78 -2.29
CA CYS A 140 -8.68 -13.59 -2.88
C CYS A 140 -8.22 -14.77 -3.74
N HIS A 141 -9.05 -15.83 -3.89
CA HIS A 141 -8.71 -17.05 -4.66
C HIS A 141 -7.42 -17.73 -4.20
N LYS A 142 -7.11 -17.66 -2.91
CA LYS A 142 -5.89 -18.21 -2.29
C LYS A 142 -6.22 -19.18 -1.15
N MET A 143 -6.94 -20.25 -1.46
CA MET A 143 -7.47 -21.22 -0.49
C MET A 143 -6.42 -21.85 0.45
N ARG A 144 -5.16 -21.96 0.00
CA ARG A 144 -4.06 -22.58 0.78
C ARG A 144 -3.25 -21.57 1.61
N SER A 145 -3.55 -20.29 1.52
CA SER A 145 -2.81 -19.25 2.21
C SER A 145 -3.64 -18.66 3.34
N PRO A 146 -3.22 -18.75 4.61
CA PRO A 146 -3.90 -18.08 5.72
C PRO A 146 -4.20 -16.62 5.38
N PHE A 147 -5.39 -16.17 5.75
CA PHE A 147 -5.93 -14.84 5.43
C PHE A 147 -5.86 -14.46 3.94
N GLY A 148 -5.92 -15.45 3.04
CA GLY A 148 -5.77 -15.18 1.61
C GLY A 148 -4.42 -14.60 1.21
N GLY A 149 -3.39 -14.75 2.07
CA GLY A 149 -2.03 -14.21 1.89
C GLY A 149 -1.91 -12.73 2.21
N LYS A 150 -2.87 -12.15 2.93
CA LYS A 150 -2.81 -10.80 3.47
C LYS A 150 -2.18 -10.78 4.85
N GLN A 151 -1.57 -9.66 5.21
CA GLN A 151 -1.06 -9.46 6.55
C GLN A 151 -2.19 -8.99 7.48
N VAL A 152 -2.38 -9.68 8.60
CA VAL A 152 -3.32 -9.28 9.65
C VAL A 152 -2.54 -8.95 10.92
N VAL A 153 -2.61 -7.69 11.34
CA VAL A 153 -2.02 -7.22 12.60
C VAL A 153 -3.13 -7.09 13.62
N MET A 154 -3.09 -7.96 14.61
CA MET A 154 -4.03 -7.99 15.72
C MET A 154 -3.45 -7.20 16.88
N VAL A 155 -4.15 -6.17 17.36
CA VAL A 155 -3.68 -5.30 18.43
C VAL A 155 -4.64 -5.37 19.62
N GLY A 156 -4.10 -5.51 20.83
CA GLY A 156 -4.93 -5.58 22.04
C GLY A 156 -4.17 -6.04 23.26
N ASP A 157 -4.86 -6.16 24.36
CA ASP A 157 -4.33 -6.74 25.61
C ASP A 157 -5.28 -7.86 26.09
N VAL A 158 -4.86 -9.11 25.94
CA VAL A 158 -5.68 -10.28 26.29
C VAL A 158 -6.03 -10.37 27.78
N PHE A 159 -5.31 -9.64 28.61
CA PHE A 159 -5.60 -9.55 30.04
C PHE A 159 -6.67 -8.50 30.38
N GLN A 160 -7.15 -7.75 29.38
CA GLN A 160 -8.29 -6.85 29.51
C GLN A 160 -9.60 -7.64 29.34
N LEU A 161 -10.62 -7.04 28.77
CA LEU A 161 -11.92 -7.67 28.65
C LEU A 161 -11.92 -8.83 27.65
N GLU A 162 -12.53 -9.93 28.07
CA GLU A 162 -12.76 -11.10 27.23
C GLU A 162 -13.93 -10.90 26.25
N PRO A 163 -14.04 -11.69 25.17
CA PRO A 163 -15.18 -11.66 24.28
C PRO A 163 -16.48 -11.94 25.03
N VAL A 164 -17.52 -11.18 24.72
CA VAL A 164 -18.85 -11.42 25.30
C VAL A 164 -19.53 -12.53 24.52
N VAL A 165 -19.82 -13.63 25.19
CA VAL A 165 -20.52 -14.82 24.66
C VAL A 165 -21.61 -15.23 25.65
N GLN A 166 -22.80 -15.49 25.16
CA GLN A 166 -23.89 -16.00 26.02
C GLN A 166 -23.62 -17.46 26.37
N SER A 167 -24.19 -17.94 27.48
CA SER A 167 -23.89 -19.29 28.00
C SER A 167 -24.27 -20.42 27.03
N ASP A 168 -25.42 -20.29 26.36
CA ASP A 168 -25.87 -21.20 25.30
C ASP A 168 -24.98 -21.14 24.03
N GLU A 169 -24.55 -19.96 23.63
CA GLU A 169 -23.61 -19.79 22.53
C GLU A 169 -22.25 -20.40 22.86
N LEU A 170 -21.80 -20.26 24.11
CA LEU A 170 -20.53 -20.81 24.56
C LEU A 170 -20.49 -22.33 24.48
N GLU A 171 -21.57 -23.00 24.86
CA GLU A 171 -21.71 -24.46 24.76
C GLU A 171 -21.61 -24.93 23.29
N ILE A 172 -22.22 -24.19 22.37
CA ILE A 172 -22.12 -24.49 20.94
C ILE A 172 -20.70 -24.28 20.44
N LEU A 173 -20.07 -23.16 20.83
CA LEU A 173 -18.73 -22.80 20.41
C LEU A 173 -17.70 -23.84 20.88
N HIS A 174 -17.85 -24.37 22.09
CA HIS A 174 -16.97 -25.41 22.66
C HIS A 174 -16.95 -26.73 21.89
N ARG A 175 -17.92 -26.99 21.00
CA ARG A 175 -17.89 -28.16 20.10
C ARG A 175 -16.84 -28.02 19.02
N PHE A 176 -16.42 -26.80 18.73
CA PHE A 176 -15.51 -26.47 17.61
C PHE A 176 -14.17 -25.87 18.07
N TYR A 177 -14.16 -25.18 19.20
CA TYR A 177 -13.03 -24.42 19.73
C TYR A 177 -12.81 -24.71 21.23
N PRO A 178 -11.57 -24.72 21.71
CA PRO A 178 -11.28 -24.95 23.13
C PRO A 178 -11.75 -23.79 24.02
N ASN A 179 -11.87 -22.59 23.49
CA ASN A 179 -12.38 -21.39 24.15
C ASN A 179 -12.79 -20.34 23.13
N ALA A 180 -13.35 -19.21 23.57
CA ALA A 180 -13.85 -18.14 22.72
C ALA A 180 -12.78 -17.14 22.26
N PHE A 181 -11.56 -17.18 22.81
CA PHE A 181 -10.53 -16.17 22.53
C PHE A 181 -10.03 -16.24 21.08
N PHE A 182 -9.73 -15.11 20.49
CA PHE A 182 -9.28 -14.99 19.11
C PHE A 182 -8.08 -15.91 18.78
N PHE A 183 -7.15 -16.06 19.72
CA PHE A 183 -5.96 -16.90 19.54
C PHE A 183 -6.25 -18.41 19.46
N SER A 184 -7.48 -18.84 19.75
CA SER A 184 -7.95 -20.21 19.57
C SER A 184 -8.56 -20.48 18.21
N ALA A 185 -8.54 -19.50 17.30
CA ALA A 185 -8.97 -19.69 15.92
C ALA A 185 -8.10 -20.76 15.23
N ARG A 186 -8.73 -21.57 14.39
CA ARG A 186 -8.10 -22.71 13.70
C ARG A 186 -7.00 -22.29 12.72
N VAL A 187 -7.12 -21.10 12.16
CA VAL A 187 -6.11 -20.53 11.26
C VAL A 187 -4.71 -20.50 11.89
N PHE A 188 -4.63 -20.34 13.23
CA PHE A 188 -3.35 -20.32 13.94
C PHE A 188 -2.71 -21.72 14.15
N GLN A 189 -3.43 -22.80 13.83
CA GLN A 189 -2.83 -24.13 13.72
C GLN A 189 -2.02 -24.27 12.42
N GLU A 190 -2.46 -23.61 11.34
CA GLU A 190 -1.72 -23.58 10.08
C GLU A 190 -0.62 -22.52 10.08
N MET A 191 -0.83 -21.40 10.76
CA MET A 191 0.10 -20.28 10.85
C MET A 191 0.32 -19.90 12.33
N PRO A 192 1.38 -20.41 12.97
CA PRO A 192 1.69 -20.05 14.35
C PRO A 192 1.77 -18.54 14.55
N LEU A 193 0.97 -18.04 15.49
CA LEU A 193 0.88 -16.63 15.77
C LEU A 193 2.17 -16.11 16.43
N VAL A 194 2.82 -15.14 15.80
CA VAL A 194 3.92 -14.39 16.39
C VAL A 194 3.32 -13.31 17.29
N SER A 195 3.80 -13.20 18.52
CA SER A 195 3.28 -12.23 19.49
C SER A 195 4.40 -11.32 19.96
N VAL A 196 4.21 -10.01 19.84
CA VAL A 196 5.13 -8.98 20.28
C VAL A 196 4.47 -8.21 21.43
N GLU A 197 5.07 -8.26 22.63
CA GLU A 197 4.58 -7.53 23.79
C GLU A 197 5.41 -6.28 24.04
N LEU A 198 4.76 -5.11 24.03
CA LEU A 198 5.36 -3.83 24.38
C LEU A 198 5.47 -3.69 25.89
N HIS A 199 6.67 -3.46 26.41
CA HIS A 199 6.91 -3.37 27.86
C HIS A 199 6.96 -1.93 28.38
N LYS A 200 7.41 -0.96 27.59
CA LYS A 200 7.58 0.43 28.02
C LYS A 200 6.24 1.12 28.23
N VAL A 201 5.94 1.49 29.48
CA VAL A 201 4.70 2.19 29.85
C VAL A 201 4.91 3.70 29.79
N TYR A 202 3.98 4.42 29.19
CA TYR A 202 4.03 5.88 29.02
C TYR A 202 2.91 6.61 29.78
N ARG A 203 1.86 5.91 30.22
CA ARG A 203 0.67 6.50 30.88
C ARG A 203 0.88 6.75 32.35
N GLN A 204 1.31 5.73 33.09
CA GLN A 204 1.52 5.80 34.52
C GLN A 204 2.98 6.15 34.85
N ARG A 205 3.20 6.96 35.89
CA ARG A 205 4.55 7.36 36.36
C ARG A 205 4.93 6.71 37.68
N ASP A 206 3.95 6.33 38.50
CA ASP A 206 4.16 5.66 39.79
C ASP A 206 4.55 4.20 39.60
N LYS A 207 5.81 3.89 39.94
CA LYS A 207 6.37 2.52 39.79
C LYS A 207 5.68 1.51 40.72
N ALA A 208 5.27 1.92 41.92
CA ALA A 208 4.59 1.03 42.85
C ALA A 208 3.22 0.64 42.31
N PHE A 209 2.47 1.63 41.84
CA PHE A 209 1.17 1.39 41.21
C PHE A 209 1.26 0.52 39.95
N ILE A 210 2.23 0.81 39.07
CA ILE A 210 2.50 -0.03 37.88
C ILE A 210 2.75 -1.48 38.29
N SER A 211 3.53 -1.70 39.35
CA SER A 211 3.84 -3.05 39.85
C SER A 211 2.59 -3.79 40.40
N VAL A 212 1.71 -3.08 41.08
CA VAL A 212 0.42 -3.63 41.55
C VAL A 212 -0.46 -3.97 40.36
N LEU A 213 -0.60 -3.08 39.38
CA LEU A 213 -1.37 -3.34 38.16
C LEU A 213 -0.84 -4.57 37.39
N ASP A 214 0.48 -4.76 37.36
CA ASP A 214 1.09 -5.93 36.74
C ASP A 214 0.71 -7.23 37.43
N ARG A 215 0.73 -7.24 38.76
CA ARG A 215 0.33 -8.42 39.52
C ARG A 215 -1.17 -8.70 39.41
N ILE A 216 -2.01 -7.66 39.34
CA ILE A 216 -3.44 -7.85 39.03
C ILE A 216 -3.64 -8.44 37.65
N ARG A 217 -2.93 -7.87 36.65
CA ARG A 217 -2.98 -8.32 35.25
C ARG A 217 -2.60 -9.80 35.12
N THR A 218 -1.60 -10.26 35.83
CA THR A 218 -1.08 -11.63 35.75
C THR A 218 -1.67 -12.57 36.82
N ASN A 219 -2.66 -12.14 37.57
CA ASN A 219 -3.25 -12.89 38.69
C ASN A 219 -2.24 -13.37 39.73
N SER A 220 -1.24 -12.52 40.02
CA SER A 220 -0.19 -12.78 41.00
C SER A 220 -0.22 -11.77 42.17
N ILE A 221 -1.39 -11.19 42.42
CA ILE A 221 -1.63 -10.22 43.49
C ILE A 221 -1.35 -10.81 44.87
N THR A 222 -0.70 -10.03 45.72
CA THR A 222 -0.35 -10.42 47.09
C THR A 222 -1.29 -9.80 48.10
N PRO A 223 -1.36 -10.35 49.35
CA PRO A 223 -2.13 -9.73 50.44
C PRO A 223 -1.69 -8.26 50.68
N THR A 224 -0.42 -7.94 50.56
CA THR A 224 0.13 -6.58 50.71
C THR A 224 -0.42 -5.64 49.64
N ASP A 225 -0.55 -6.11 48.38
CA ASP A 225 -1.13 -5.33 47.30
C ASP A 225 -2.59 -4.99 47.57
N LEU A 226 -3.36 -6.01 48.01
CA LEU A 226 -4.77 -5.80 48.41
C LEU A 226 -4.90 -4.83 49.54
N GLN A 227 -4.03 -4.93 50.58
CA GLN A 227 -4.01 -3.93 51.66
C GLN A 227 -3.75 -2.53 51.12
N LEU A 228 -2.72 -2.35 50.28
CA LEU A 228 -2.40 -1.07 49.65
C LEU A 228 -3.58 -0.49 48.85
N LEU A 229 -4.23 -1.33 48.03
CA LEU A 229 -5.40 -0.91 47.27
C LEU A 229 -6.58 -0.55 48.19
N ASN A 230 -6.85 -1.36 49.20
CA ASN A 230 -8.00 -1.21 50.08
C ASN A 230 -7.87 -0.02 51.04
N LEU A 231 -6.67 0.54 51.22
CA LEU A 231 -6.49 1.86 51.87
C LEU A 231 -7.25 2.95 51.10
N ARG A 232 -7.52 2.75 49.81
CA ARG A 232 -8.26 3.70 48.98
C ARG A 232 -9.78 3.68 49.22
N GLN A 233 -10.32 2.76 50.02
CA GLN A 233 -11.75 2.71 50.38
C GLN A 233 -12.17 3.91 51.25
N THR A 234 -11.30 4.34 52.14
CA THR A 234 -11.56 5.47 53.07
C THR A 234 -11.14 6.81 52.53
N SER A 235 -10.42 6.84 51.40
CA SER A 235 -9.97 8.11 50.79
C SER A 235 -11.15 8.78 50.08
N LYS A 236 -11.33 10.07 50.40
CA LYS A 236 -12.29 10.90 49.64
C LYS A 236 -11.57 11.64 48.53
N PRO A 237 -12.23 11.86 47.38
CA PRO A 237 -11.69 12.76 46.39
C PRO A 237 -11.38 14.14 47.00
N SER A 238 -10.38 14.84 46.49
CA SER A 238 -10.12 16.21 46.90
C SER A 238 -11.38 17.06 46.73
N GLU A 239 -11.65 17.95 47.66
CA GLU A 239 -12.82 18.86 47.57
C GLU A 239 -12.77 19.61 46.22
N GLY A 240 -13.85 19.53 45.46
CA GLY A 240 -13.98 20.12 44.11
C GLY A 240 -13.43 19.31 42.96
N ALA A 241 -12.69 18.22 43.21
CA ALA A 241 -12.21 17.36 42.12
C ALA A 241 -13.36 16.63 41.39
N LEU A 242 -13.29 16.65 40.07
CA LEU A 242 -14.23 15.86 39.25
C LEU A 242 -13.88 14.38 39.34
N CYS A 243 -14.83 13.56 39.69
CA CYS A 243 -14.64 12.14 39.92
C CYS A 243 -15.70 11.34 39.13
N ILE A 244 -15.30 10.25 38.49
CA ILE A 244 -16.21 9.40 37.73
C ILE A 244 -16.29 8.00 38.34
N THR A 245 -17.51 7.47 38.48
CA THR A 245 -17.72 6.12 38.95
C THR A 245 -17.61 5.11 37.81
N LEU A 246 -16.70 4.15 37.93
CA LEU A 246 -16.55 3.02 37.03
C LEU A 246 -17.32 1.82 37.59
N ALA A 247 -18.46 1.49 36.99
CA ALA A 247 -19.33 0.41 37.48
C ALA A 247 -19.35 -0.80 36.53
N THR A 248 -19.61 -1.97 37.08
CA THR A 248 -19.67 -3.22 36.31
C THR A 248 -20.92 -3.31 35.42
N ARG A 249 -22.03 -2.69 35.84
CA ARG A 249 -23.36 -2.85 35.23
C ARG A 249 -23.91 -1.53 34.67
N ARG A 250 -24.61 -1.63 33.54
CA ARG A 250 -25.19 -0.47 32.83
C ARG A 250 -26.35 0.16 33.59
N ASP A 251 -27.25 -0.66 34.16
CA ASP A 251 -28.40 -0.17 34.93
C ASP A 251 -27.98 0.70 36.12
N LYS A 252 -26.87 0.35 36.78
CA LYS A 252 -26.28 1.15 37.86
C LYS A 252 -25.73 2.48 37.38
N VAL A 253 -25.05 2.48 36.24
CA VAL A 253 -24.52 3.70 35.60
C VAL A 253 -25.64 4.66 35.23
N ASP A 254 -26.70 4.13 34.59
CA ASP A 254 -27.86 4.92 34.19
C ASP A 254 -28.57 5.51 35.43
N PHE A 255 -28.73 4.71 36.49
CA PHE A 255 -29.31 5.17 37.77
C PHE A 255 -28.47 6.29 38.43
N ILE A 256 -27.13 6.15 38.50
CA ILE A 256 -26.26 7.18 39.12
C ILE A 256 -26.34 8.48 38.33
N ASN A 257 -26.21 8.43 37.00
CA ASN A 257 -26.27 9.62 36.16
C ASN A 257 -27.65 10.31 36.25
N ASP A 258 -28.74 9.55 36.23
CA ASP A 258 -30.11 10.09 36.32
C ASP A 258 -30.37 10.72 37.72
N GLN A 259 -29.95 10.06 38.80
CA GLN A 259 -30.07 10.57 40.16
C GLN A 259 -29.33 11.91 40.33
N HIS A 260 -28.10 11.99 39.89
CA HIS A 260 -27.31 13.22 39.98
C HIS A 260 -27.87 14.36 39.10
N LEU A 261 -28.35 14.03 37.88
CA LEU A 261 -28.96 15.03 37.01
C LEU A 261 -30.25 15.57 37.61
N ARG A 262 -31.10 14.72 38.22
CA ARG A 262 -32.32 15.14 38.91
C ARG A 262 -32.07 15.96 40.13
N ALA A 263 -30.97 15.73 40.88
CA ALA A 263 -30.59 16.50 42.05
C ALA A 263 -30.20 17.95 41.76
N ILE A 264 -29.89 18.29 40.52
CA ILE A 264 -29.59 19.67 40.12
C ILE A 264 -30.92 20.44 39.95
N HIS A 265 -31.07 21.51 40.75
CA HIS A 265 -32.22 22.41 40.69
C HIS A 265 -32.05 23.44 39.56
N ASP A 266 -32.01 23.01 38.30
CA ASP A 266 -31.98 23.85 37.13
C ASP A 266 -32.85 23.21 36.03
N ASP A 267 -33.30 24.03 35.09
CA ASP A 267 -34.10 23.53 33.98
C ASP A 267 -33.23 22.73 32.99
N PRO A 268 -33.74 21.58 32.51
CA PRO A 268 -32.99 20.78 31.57
C PRO A 268 -32.96 21.42 30.17
N VAL A 269 -31.79 21.49 29.58
CA VAL A 269 -31.59 21.89 28.19
C VAL A 269 -31.43 20.62 27.33
N ARG A 270 -32.28 20.49 26.32
CA ARG A 270 -32.26 19.37 25.38
C ARG A 270 -31.52 19.76 24.10
N LEU A 271 -30.44 19.11 23.85
CA LEU A 271 -29.54 19.33 22.73
C LEU A 271 -29.72 18.22 21.70
N LYS A 272 -30.37 18.52 20.58
CA LYS A 272 -30.62 17.53 19.52
C LYS A 272 -29.43 17.44 18.57
N GLY A 273 -28.97 16.22 18.34
CA GLY A 273 -28.00 15.90 17.31
C GLY A 273 -28.66 15.83 15.93
N LYS A 274 -27.84 15.99 14.90
CA LYS A 274 -28.29 15.91 13.50
C LYS A 274 -27.61 14.72 12.84
N ILE A 275 -28.39 13.78 12.35
CA ILE A 275 -27.91 12.69 11.49
C ILE A 275 -28.20 13.06 10.05
N SER A 276 -27.20 12.89 9.17
CA SER A 276 -27.32 13.04 7.73
C SER A 276 -26.74 11.80 7.04
N GLY A 277 -27.48 11.22 6.10
CA GLY A 277 -27.11 9.97 5.46
C GLY A 277 -27.24 8.75 6.41
N GLU A 278 -26.39 7.75 6.23
CA GLU A 278 -26.42 6.50 6.98
C GLU A 278 -25.51 6.59 8.21
N PHE A 279 -26.08 6.63 9.41
CA PHE A 279 -25.33 6.53 10.67
C PHE A 279 -26.05 5.59 11.65
N PRO A 280 -25.50 4.39 11.92
CA PRO A 280 -26.15 3.42 12.79
C PRO A 280 -26.29 3.92 14.24
N LYS A 281 -27.49 3.83 14.83
CA LYS A 281 -27.74 4.26 16.22
C LYS A 281 -26.81 3.60 17.24
N ALA A 282 -26.44 2.34 17.02
CA ALA A 282 -25.51 1.62 17.90
C ALA A 282 -24.08 2.17 17.88
N SER A 283 -23.71 2.92 16.84
CA SER A 283 -22.39 3.54 16.65
C SER A 283 -22.34 4.99 17.10
N LEU A 284 -23.43 5.57 17.59
CA LEU A 284 -23.46 6.95 18.07
C LEU A 284 -22.49 7.14 19.24
N PRO A 285 -21.53 8.08 19.16
CA PRO A 285 -20.57 8.35 20.24
C PRO A 285 -21.24 8.91 21.50
N THR A 286 -22.32 9.70 21.31
CA THR A 286 -23.17 10.22 22.39
C THR A 286 -24.65 10.06 22.02
N LEU A 287 -25.53 10.53 22.88
CA LEU A 287 -26.97 10.43 22.66
C LEU A 287 -27.41 11.38 21.53
N GLU A 288 -28.37 10.94 20.69
CA GLU A 288 -29.01 11.77 19.67
C GLU A 288 -29.74 12.97 20.32
N GLU A 289 -30.39 12.75 21.46
CA GLU A 289 -30.96 13.79 22.29
C GLU A 289 -30.24 13.79 23.64
N LEU A 290 -29.40 14.81 23.86
CA LEU A 290 -28.58 14.97 25.06
C LEU A 290 -29.28 15.95 25.99
N GLU A 291 -29.68 15.51 27.18
CA GLU A 291 -30.26 16.35 28.20
C GLU A 291 -29.18 16.73 29.23
N LEU A 292 -28.94 18.03 29.41
CA LEU A 292 -27.94 18.57 30.32
C LEU A 292 -28.56 19.71 31.16
N LYS A 293 -27.95 19.97 32.33
CA LYS A 293 -28.27 21.12 33.21
C LYS A 293 -26.99 21.88 33.55
N ARG A 294 -27.07 23.15 33.91
CA ARG A 294 -25.92 23.85 34.48
C ARG A 294 -25.47 23.14 35.76
N GLY A 295 -24.16 22.98 35.94
CA GLY A 295 -23.58 22.18 37.03
C GLY A 295 -23.48 20.67 36.71
N ALA A 296 -24.05 20.17 35.61
CA ALA A 296 -23.92 18.78 35.26
C ALA A 296 -22.46 18.40 34.97
N GLN A 297 -22.06 17.25 35.52
CA GLN A 297 -20.74 16.68 35.21
C GLN A 297 -20.81 15.92 33.89
N VAL A 298 -19.91 16.30 32.99
CA VAL A 298 -19.81 15.73 31.64
C VAL A 298 -18.40 15.27 31.35
N MET A 299 -18.30 14.39 30.37
CA MET A 299 -17.04 13.94 29.77
C MET A 299 -16.99 14.41 28.31
N LEU A 300 -15.84 14.90 27.90
CA LEU A 300 -15.53 15.25 26.54
C LEU A 300 -15.18 13.98 25.75
N LEU A 301 -15.80 13.81 24.58
CA LEU A 301 -15.70 12.59 23.75
C LEU A 301 -14.84 12.75 22.50
N HIS A 302 -14.19 13.91 22.37
CA HIS A 302 -13.33 14.24 21.24
C HIS A 302 -12.12 15.04 21.71
N ASN A 303 -10.97 14.83 21.07
CA ASN A 303 -9.79 15.64 21.34
C ASN A 303 -9.97 17.03 20.72
N ASP A 304 -9.62 18.05 21.47
CA ASP A 304 -9.64 19.42 20.96
C ASP A 304 -8.49 19.65 19.96
N PRO A 305 -8.74 20.27 18.80
CA PRO A 305 -7.69 20.62 17.85
C PRO A 305 -6.59 21.51 18.46
N ASP A 306 -6.95 22.44 19.34
CA ASP A 306 -6.04 23.35 20.02
C ASP A 306 -5.42 22.73 21.29
N ARG A 307 -5.72 21.46 21.59
CA ARG A 307 -5.21 20.70 22.75
C ARG A 307 -5.61 21.26 24.12
N ARG A 308 -6.71 21.96 24.20
CA ARG A 308 -7.28 22.45 25.47
C ARG A 308 -7.78 21.30 26.33
N TRP A 309 -8.24 20.21 25.72
CA TRP A 309 -8.66 18.96 26.37
C TRP A 309 -8.43 17.74 25.47
N VAL A 310 -8.55 16.57 26.07
CA VAL A 310 -8.48 15.27 25.37
C VAL A 310 -9.76 14.47 25.61
N ASN A 311 -9.99 13.46 24.78
CA ASN A 311 -11.09 12.51 24.99
C ASN A 311 -10.97 11.86 26.39
N GLY A 312 -12.04 11.92 27.15
CA GLY A 312 -12.09 11.45 28.55
C GLY A 312 -11.92 12.55 29.59
N THR A 313 -11.58 13.79 29.19
CA THR A 313 -11.50 14.93 30.13
C THR A 313 -12.87 15.17 30.76
N LEU A 314 -12.90 15.27 32.08
CA LEU A 314 -14.10 15.61 32.85
C LEU A 314 -14.25 17.14 32.97
N ALA A 315 -15.51 17.57 32.95
CA ALA A 315 -15.82 19.01 33.10
C ALA A 315 -17.21 19.19 33.74
N LYS A 316 -17.48 20.42 34.22
CA LYS A 316 -18.84 20.84 34.62
C LYS A 316 -19.43 21.80 33.61
N VAL A 317 -20.68 21.61 33.29
CA VAL A 317 -21.45 22.55 32.43
C VAL A 317 -21.66 23.85 33.22
N LYS A 318 -21.22 24.97 32.66
CA LYS A 318 -21.39 26.31 33.24
C LYS A 318 -22.58 27.04 32.64
N ASP A 319 -22.68 27.02 31.32
CA ASP A 319 -23.75 27.74 30.62
C ASP A 319 -24.00 27.16 29.23
N PHE A 320 -25.10 27.57 28.59
CA PHE A 320 -25.50 27.21 27.24
C PHE A 320 -25.58 28.49 26.40
N GLY A 321 -24.81 28.57 25.32
CA GLY A 321 -24.93 29.59 24.29
C GLY A 321 -25.78 29.11 23.10
N GLN A 322 -25.85 29.92 22.07
CA GLN A 322 -26.62 29.59 20.88
C GLN A 322 -26.07 28.35 20.15
N ASP A 323 -24.73 28.28 19.99
CA ASP A 323 -24.05 27.22 19.26
C ASP A 323 -22.90 26.57 20.05
N TYR A 324 -22.83 26.79 21.35
CA TYR A 324 -21.83 26.21 22.21
C TYR A 324 -22.39 25.82 23.59
N VAL A 325 -21.71 24.87 24.22
CA VAL A 325 -21.87 24.56 25.65
C VAL A 325 -20.63 25.03 26.37
N ARG A 326 -20.74 25.95 27.32
CA ARG A 326 -19.61 26.42 28.16
C ARG A 326 -19.38 25.45 29.29
N ILE A 327 -18.18 24.96 29.37
CA ILE A 327 -17.75 24.00 30.39
C ILE A 327 -16.60 24.57 31.21
N GLU A 328 -16.40 24.06 32.41
CA GLU A 328 -15.24 24.30 33.27
C GLU A 328 -14.52 22.97 33.51
N THR A 329 -13.26 22.88 33.14
CA THR A 329 -12.39 21.73 33.38
C THR A 329 -11.85 21.71 34.83
N GLU A 330 -11.21 20.61 35.23
CA GLU A 330 -10.72 20.39 36.59
C GLU A 330 -9.69 21.43 37.03
N ASP A 331 -8.94 22.04 36.12
CA ASP A 331 -7.99 23.12 36.34
C ASP A 331 -8.63 24.52 36.50
N GLY A 332 -9.97 24.58 36.49
CA GLY A 332 -10.76 25.80 36.61
C GLY A 332 -10.83 26.65 35.34
N GLN A 333 -10.30 26.18 34.23
CA GLN A 333 -10.42 26.89 32.96
C GLN A 333 -11.81 26.68 32.35
N THR A 334 -12.33 27.72 31.72
CA THR A 334 -13.60 27.64 31.00
C THR A 334 -13.38 27.61 29.52
N HIS A 335 -14.13 26.73 28.85
CA HIS A 335 -14.05 26.51 27.40
C HIS A 335 -15.43 26.46 26.78
N ASP A 336 -15.58 26.99 25.59
CA ASP A 336 -16.77 26.84 24.78
C ASP A 336 -16.59 25.65 23.88
N VAL A 337 -17.47 24.65 24.04
CA VAL A 337 -17.48 23.41 23.29
C VAL A 337 -18.52 23.53 22.18
N GLU A 338 -18.06 23.44 20.96
CA GLU A 338 -18.90 23.44 19.78
C GLU A 338 -19.33 22.03 19.38
N ARG A 339 -20.24 21.93 18.43
CA ARG A 339 -20.67 20.67 17.85
C ARG A 339 -19.54 20.09 17.01
N VAL A 340 -19.35 18.78 17.14
CA VAL A 340 -18.40 18.01 16.33
C VAL A 340 -19.18 17.13 15.38
N MET A 341 -18.66 16.95 14.19
CA MET A 341 -19.18 16.04 13.20
C MET A 341 -18.37 14.74 13.24
N TRP A 342 -19.05 13.63 13.50
CA TRP A 342 -18.50 12.30 13.34
C TRP A 342 -18.95 11.74 12.00
N GLU A 343 -18.05 11.07 11.32
CA GLU A 343 -18.31 10.47 10.03
C GLU A 343 -18.49 8.95 10.16
N ASN A 344 -19.51 8.43 9.50
CA ASN A 344 -19.61 7.02 9.23
C ASN A 344 -19.02 6.79 7.85
N VAL A 345 -17.87 6.13 7.79
CA VAL A 345 -17.13 5.89 6.56
C VAL A 345 -17.20 4.43 6.15
N ARG A 346 -17.03 4.20 4.86
CA ARG A 346 -16.80 2.88 4.28
C ARG A 346 -15.52 2.94 3.46
N TYR A 347 -14.70 1.92 3.55
CA TYR A 347 -13.55 1.79 2.68
C TYR A 347 -13.98 1.44 1.26
N THR A 348 -13.39 2.11 0.26
CA THR A 348 -13.55 1.85 -1.16
C THR A 348 -12.18 1.78 -1.83
N TYR A 349 -12.10 1.09 -2.98
CA TYR A 349 -10.87 1.06 -3.76
C TYR A 349 -10.97 1.96 -4.98
N ASN A 350 -10.14 2.99 -5.03
CA ASN A 350 -10.04 3.89 -6.18
C ASN A 350 -9.16 3.25 -7.27
N GLU A 351 -9.78 2.89 -8.41
CA GLU A 351 -9.08 2.24 -9.52
C GLU A 351 -8.05 3.12 -10.22
N LYS A 352 -8.30 4.43 -10.28
CA LYS A 352 -7.42 5.38 -10.99
C LYS A 352 -6.14 5.61 -10.20
N GLU A 353 -6.27 5.83 -8.90
CA GLU A 353 -5.15 6.13 -8.02
C GLU A 353 -4.53 4.87 -7.39
N LYS A 354 -5.17 3.69 -7.59
CA LYS A 354 -4.75 2.38 -7.03
C LYS A 354 -4.55 2.40 -5.51
N LYS A 355 -5.39 3.16 -4.81
CA LYS A 355 -5.36 3.29 -3.34
C LYS A 355 -6.73 2.98 -2.72
N ILE A 356 -6.72 2.67 -1.40
CA ILE A 356 -7.93 2.57 -0.61
C ILE A 356 -8.26 3.96 -0.09
N GLU A 357 -9.52 4.36 -0.23
CA GLU A 357 -10.06 5.64 0.21
C GLU A 357 -11.27 5.43 1.12
N GLU A 358 -11.52 6.40 1.97
CA GLU A 358 -12.69 6.45 2.82
C GLU A 358 -13.81 7.18 2.08
N GLN A 359 -14.96 6.52 1.97
CA GLN A 359 -16.19 7.11 1.45
C GLN A 359 -17.14 7.38 2.60
N GLN A 360 -17.49 8.63 2.79
CA GLN A 360 -18.46 9.04 3.78
C GLN A 360 -19.87 8.53 3.40
N LEU A 361 -20.48 7.75 4.29
CA LEU A 361 -21.85 7.25 4.16
C LEU A 361 -22.85 8.16 4.83
N GLY A 362 -22.47 8.75 5.93
CA GLY A 362 -23.29 9.66 6.70
C GLY A 362 -22.50 10.36 7.80
N THR A 363 -23.14 11.31 8.44
CA THR A 363 -22.56 12.09 9.53
C THR A 363 -23.51 12.18 10.71
N PHE A 364 -22.93 12.26 11.89
CA PHE A 364 -23.61 12.61 13.11
C PHE A 364 -22.99 13.87 13.71
N THR A 365 -23.76 14.94 13.82
CA THR A 365 -23.30 16.21 14.38
C THR A 365 -23.97 16.44 15.72
N GLN A 366 -23.17 16.52 16.79
CA GLN A 366 -23.64 16.76 18.17
C GLN A 366 -22.51 17.38 18.99
N TYR A 367 -22.85 17.93 20.17
CA TYR A 367 -21.84 18.30 21.15
C TYR A 367 -21.10 17.05 21.64
N PRO A 368 -19.75 17.06 21.67
CA PRO A 368 -18.96 15.90 22.08
C PRO A 368 -18.98 15.72 23.61
N LEU A 369 -20.16 15.64 24.17
CA LEU A 369 -20.42 15.57 25.60
C LEU A 369 -21.28 14.36 25.97
N ARG A 370 -21.04 13.83 27.16
CA ARG A 370 -21.87 12.79 27.80
C ARG A 370 -21.90 13.03 29.31
N LEU A 371 -23.05 12.74 29.95
CA LEU A 371 -23.09 12.68 31.42
C LEU A 371 -22.04 11.72 31.96
N ALA A 372 -21.32 12.13 32.97
CA ALA A 372 -20.12 11.45 33.44
C ALA A 372 -19.95 11.38 34.96
N TRP A 373 -21.02 11.26 35.72
CA TRP A 373 -20.91 10.82 37.11
C TRP A 373 -20.62 9.34 37.23
N ALA A 374 -21.11 8.54 36.25
CA ALA A 374 -20.77 7.14 36.14
C ALA A 374 -20.64 6.70 34.68
N ILE A 375 -19.82 5.67 34.44
CA ILE A 375 -19.63 4.98 33.17
C ILE A 375 -19.35 3.51 33.42
N THR A 376 -19.70 2.62 32.47
CA THR A 376 -19.33 1.21 32.64
C THR A 376 -17.83 1.01 32.42
N ILE A 377 -17.26 0.02 33.13
CA ILE A 377 -15.85 -0.40 32.95
C ILE A 377 -15.56 -0.70 31.49
N HIS A 378 -16.47 -1.36 30.76
CA HIS A 378 -16.33 -1.63 29.32
C HIS A 378 -16.17 -0.34 28.48
N LYS A 379 -17.01 0.67 28.74
CA LYS A 379 -16.95 1.93 28.00
C LYS A 379 -15.80 2.83 28.43
N SER A 380 -15.16 2.58 29.59
CA SER A 380 -13.96 3.28 30.00
C SER A 380 -12.69 2.78 29.31
N GLN A 381 -12.76 1.71 28.53
CA GLN A 381 -11.63 1.15 27.80
C GLN A 381 -11.06 2.19 26.85
N GLY A 382 -9.73 2.31 26.79
CA GLY A 382 -9.05 3.36 26.03
C GLY A 382 -8.91 4.71 26.75
N LEU A 383 -9.79 5.06 27.71
CA LEU A 383 -9.74 6.35 28.42
C LEU A 383 -8.58 6.43 29.42
N THR A 384 -8.21 7.65 29.75
CA THR A 384 -7.25 7.99 30.81
C THR A 384 -7.90 9.00 31.73
N LEU A 385 -7.97 8.67 33.02
CA LEU A 385 -8.70 9.42 34.03
C LEU A 385 -7.78 9.78 35.21
N ASN A 386 -7.98 10.93 35.80
CA ASN A 386 -7.19 11.35 36.96
C ASN A 386 -7.82 10.85 38.27
N ASN A 387 -9.13 10.98 38.41
CA ASN A 387 -9.88 10.59 39.61
C ASN A 387 -11.01 9.64 39.27
N VAL A 388 -11.01 8.47 39.87
CA VAL A 388 -12.03 7.43 39.64
C VAL A 388 -12.56 6.85 40.95
N ILE A 389 -13.85 6.59 40.99
CA ILE A 389 -14.49 5.73 41.99
C ILE A 389 -14.70 4.37 41.33
N VAL A 390 -14.09 3.33 41.87
CA VAL A 390 -14.26 1.97 41.35
C VAL A 390 -15.32 1.26 42.16
N ASP A 391 -16.38 0.86 41.45
CA ASP A 391 -17.53 0.17 42.02
C ASP A 391 -17.61 -1.27 41.51
N LEU A 392 -17.09 -2.17 42.31
CA LEU A 392 -17.14 -3.62 42.08
C LEU A 392 -18.24 -4.31 42.90
N SER A 393 -19.28 -3.58 43.34
CA SER A 393 -20.37 -4.14 44.12
C SER A 393 -21.01 -5.33 43.38
N GLY A 394 -21.13 -6.45 44.07
CA GLY A 394 -21.58 -7.72 43.49
C GLY A 394 -20.47 -8.55 42.85
N GLY A 395 -19.21 -8.09 42.94
CA GLY A 395 -18.01 -8.74 42.41
C GLY A 395 -17.74 -8.46 40.93
N ALA A 396 -16.52 -8.74 40.50
CA ALA A 396 -16.19 -8.75 39.07
C ALA A 396 -16.76 -10.04 38.44
N PHE A 397 -17.52 -9.90 37.36
CA PHE A 397 -18.14 -11.04 36.69
C PHE A 397 -17.40 -11.50 35.43
N ALA A 398 -16.51 -10.71 34.92
CA ALA A 398 -15.70 -11.04 33.75
C ALA A 398 -14.18 -10.91 34.07
N ALA A 399 -13.38 -11.79 33.51
CA ALA A 399 -11.94 -11.74 33.66
C ALA A 399 -11.38 -10.40 33.15
N GLY A 400 -10.39 -9.87 33.87
CA GLY A 400 -9.74 -8.59 33.54
C GLY A 400 -10.51 -7.31 33.92
N GLN A 401 -11.76 -7.41 34.41
CA GLN A 401 -12.58 -6.22 34.75
C GLN A 401 -11.89 -5.31 35.77
N THR A 402 -11.38 -5.89 36.85
CA THR A 402 -10.66 -5.15 37.89
C THR A 402 -9.40 -4.49 37.37
N TYR A 403 -8.62 -5.20 36.55
CA TYR A 403 -7.47 -4.64 35.86
C TYR A 403 -7.83 -3.45 34.97
N VAL A 404 -8.89 -3.61 34.15
CA VAL A 404 -9.34 -2.51 33.27
C VAL A 404 -9.74 -1.30 34.09
N ALA A 405 -10.54 -1.46 35.14
CA ALA A 405 -11.02 -0.36 35.98
C ALA A 405 -9.86 0.42 36.62
N LEU A 406 -8.95 -0.29 37.29
CA LEU A 406 -7.82 0.34 37.99
C LEU A 406 -6.81 0.95 37.03
N SER A 407 -6.55 0.32 35.88
CA SER A 407 -5.61 0.81 34.86
C SER A 407 -6.11 2.07 34.13
N ARG A 408 -7.34 2.50 34.31
CA ARG A 408 -7.84 3.78 33.78
C ARG A 408 -7.19 4.96 34.47
N CYS A 409 -6.85 4.83 35.75
CA CYS A 409 -6.26 5.90 36.53
C CYS A 409 -4.76 6.09 36.25
N THR A 410 -4.30 7.31 36.34
CA THR A 410 -2.89 7.66 36.13
C THR A 410 -2.03 7.40 37.38
N SER A 411 -2.63 7.42 38.56
CA SER A 411 -1.94 7.21 39.87
C SER A 411 -2.84 6.46 40.87
N LEU A 412 -2.24 5.89 41.87
CA LEU A 412 -2.97 5.23 42.96
C LEU A 412 -3.79 6.21 43.79
N GLU A 413 -3.30 7.43 43.97
CA GLU A 413 -3.96 8.49 44.77
C GLU A 413 -5.30 8.90 44.16
N GLY A 414 -5.43 8.84 42.84
CA GLY A 414 -6.66 9.16 42.10
C GLY A 414 -7.75 8.09 42.21
N ILE A 415 -7.47 6.95 42.84
CA ILE A 415 -8.43 5.85 42.97
C ILE A 415 -9.16 5.96 44.31
N GLN A 416 -10.49 5.86 44.28
CA GLN A 416 -11.35 5.57 45.42
C GLN A 416 -12.06 4.25 45.17
N LEU A 417 -12.10 3.38 46.16
CA LEU A 417 -12.88 2.13 46.13
C LEU A 417 -14.17 2.32 46.87
N LEU A 418 -15.30 1.93 46.26
CA LEU A 418 -16.58 1.93 46.93
C LEU A 418 -16.70 0.76 47.96
N GLU A 419 -16.15 -0.39 47.52
CA GLU A 419 -16.02 -1.61 48.33
C GLU A 419 -14.58 -2.12 48.25
N PRO A 420 -14.13 -2.88 49.29
CA PRO A 420 -12.76 -3.45 49.22
C PRO A 420 -12.66 -4.46 48.09
N VAL A 421 -11.53 -4.39 47.35
CA VAL A 421 -11.17 -5.39 46.36
C VAL A 421 -10.82 -6.70 47.07
N LYS A 422 -11.39 -7.81 46.64
CA LYS A 422 -11.12 -9.16 47.12
C LYS A 422 -10.27 -9.95 46.16
N PHE A 423 -9.64 -11.03 46.62
CA PHE A 423 -8.93 -11.95 45.71
C PHE A 423 -9.84 -12.51 44.62
N SER A 424 -11.14 -12.77 44.96
CA SER A 424 -12.12 -13.22 43.98
C SER A 424 -12.46 -12.24 42.88
N ASP A 425 -12.16 -10.94 43.05
CA ASP A 425 -12.40 -9.90 42.04
C ASP A 425 -11.24 -9.79 41.05
N VAL A 426 -10.13 -10.48 41.36
CA VAL A 426 -8.94 -10.51 40.51
C VAL A 426 -8.76 -11.93 40.01
N PHE A 427 -9.14 -12.15 38.76
CA PHE A 427 -8.93 -13.46 38.14
C PHE A 427 -8.65 -13.32 36.64
N VAL A 428 -7.90 -14.27 36.14
CA VAL A 428 -7.48 -14.39 34.73
C VAL A 428 -7.72 -15.83 34.29
N ARG A 429 -8.22 -16.00 33.08
CA ARG A 429 -8.41 -17.33 32.51
C ARG A 429 -7.07 -18.05 32.30
N GLY A 430 -6.99 -19.32 32.64
CA GLY A 430 -5.77 -20.12 32.50
C GLY A 430 -5.25 -20.19 31.06
N GLU A 431 -6.15 -20.12 30.08
CA GLU A 431 -5.84 -20.09 28.65
C GLU A 431 -5.02 -18.85 28.28
N ILE A 432 -5.35 -17.70 28.86
CA ILE A 432 -4.64 -16.43 28.63
C ILE A 432 -3.22 -16.54 29.20
N ILE A 433 -3.06 -17.09 30.41
CA ILE A 433 -1.76 -17.27 31.03
C ILE A 433 -0.87 -18.20 30.16
N ARG A 434 -1.44 -19.31 29.68
CA ARG A 434 -0.71 -20.22 28.77
C ARG A 434 -0.35 -19.53 27.46
N PHE A 435 -1.24 -18.75 26.87
CA PHE A 435 -0.94 -18.03 25.65
C PHE A 435 0.16 -16.97 25.85
N ALA A 436 0.15 -16.28 26.97
CA ALA A 436 1.13 -15.24 27.29
C ALA A 436 2.57 -15.78 27.43
N THR A 437 2.77 -17.08 27.70
CA THR A 437 4.12 -17.69 27.71
C THR A 437 4.80 -17.65 26.34
N SER A 438 4.05 -17.43 25.25
CA SER A 438 4.55 -17.32 23.89
C SER A 438 4.92 -15.90 23.47
N PHE A 439 4.72 -14.89 24.34
CA PHE A 439 5.01 -13.51 24.00
C PHE A 439 6.53 -13.28 23.90
N ASN A 440 6.93 -12.49 22.93
CA ASN A 440 8.33 -12.14 22.66
C ASN A 440 9.25 -13.38 22.49
N ASP A 441 8.71 -14.51 21.98
CA ASP A 441 9.52 -15.67 21.62
C ASP A 441 10.54 -15.29 20.54
N GLN A 442 11.78 -15.07 20.94
CA GLN A 442 12.86 -14.60 20.06
C GLN A 442 13.12 -15.55 18.90
N LYS A 443 12.94 -16.87 19.09
CA LYS A 443 13.12 -17.84 18.00
C LYS A 443 12.06 -17.67 16.92
N ARG A 444 10.78 -17.53 17.33
CA ARG A 444 9.66 -17.31 16.41
C ARG A 444 9.79 -15.96 15.71
N LEU A 445 10.15 -14.91 16.46
CA LEU A 445 10.30 -13.55 15.95
C LEU A 445 11.43 -13.45 14.92
N THR A 446 12.62 -13.96 15.26
CA THR A 446 13.76 -13.98 14.34
C THR A 446 13.47 -14.79 13.09
N LYS A 447 12.80 -15.94 13.24
CA LYS A 447 12.37 -16.77 12.10
C LYS A 447 11.37 -16.02 11.22
N ALA A 448 10.39 -15.33 11.81
CA ALA A 448 9.41 -14.53 11.09
C ALA A 448 10.07 -13.38 10.33
N LEU A 449 10.97 -12.64 10.96
CA LEU A 449 11.71 -11.54 10.32
C LEU A 449 12.61 -12.03 9.18
N SER A 450 13.32 -13.14 9.36
CA SER A 450 14.17 -13.70 8.29
C SER A 450 13.34 -14.24 7.12
N GLN A 451 12.24 -14.95 7.41
CA GLN A 451 11.31 -15.43 6.38
C GLN A 451 10.69 -14.27 5.60
N SER A 452 10.38 -13.22 6.29
CA SER A 452 9.77 -12.01 5.75
C SER A 452 10.69 -11.26 4.81
N LYS A 453 11.94 -11.09 5.19
CA LYS A 453 12.95 -10.49 4.32
C LYS A 453 13.10 -11.29 3.02
N ALA A 454 13.14 -12.60 3.12
CA ALA A 454 13.19 -13.46 1.94
C ALA A 454 11.96 -13.30 1.03
N ASP A 455 10.75 -13.23 1.59
CA ASP A 455 9.52 -13.09 0.80
C ASP A 455 9.48 -11.78 0.00
N ILE A 456 9.93 -10.67 0.60
CA ILE A 456 10.03 -9.38 -0.08
C ILE A 456 11.04 -9.43 -1.21
N GLU A 457 12.22 -9.95 -0.93
CA GLU A 457 13.30 -10.02 -1.90
C GLU A 457 12.94 -10.96 -3.06
N TYR A 458 12.28 -12.10 -2.79
CA TYR A 458 11.74 -12.95 -3.86
C TYR A 458 10.64 -12.25 -4.67
N ALA A 459 9.76 -11.47 -4.04
CA ALA A 459 8.73 -10.71 -4.74
C ALA A 459 9.36 -9.59 -5.60
N ALA A 460 10.36 -8.89 -5.09
CA ALA A 460 11.13 -7.89 -5.84
C ALA A 460 11.88 -8.52 -7.02
N THR A 461 12.51 -9.68 -6.81
CA THR A 461 13.12 -10.49 -7.88
C THR A 461 12.13 -10.78 -9.01
N VAL A 462 10.95 -11.26 -8.65
CA VAL A 462 9.89 -11.57 -9.65
C VAL A 462 9.46 -10.33 -10.41
N LYS A 463 9.26 -9.21 -9.72
CA LYS A 463 8.83 -7.95 -10.33
C LYS A 463 9.89 -7.38 -11.28
N ALA A 464 11.15 -7.35 -10.86
CA ALA A 464 12.26 -6.89 -11.69
C ALA A 464 12.45 -7.80 -12.91
N PHE A 465 12.35 -9.12 -12.73
CA PHE A 465 12.44 -10.08 -13.80
C PHE A 465 11.31 -9.93 -14.84
N ASP A 466 10.08 -9.66 -14.39
CA ASP A 466 8.93 -9.42 -15.28
C ASP A 466 9.06 -8.08 -16.03
N ALA A 467 9.74 -7.10 -15.43
CA ALA A 467 10.07 -5.82 -16.07
C ALA A 467 11.24 -5.91 -17.06
N GLY A 468 11.97 -7.05 -17.09
CA GLY A 468 13.16 -7.24 -17.93
C GLY A 468 14.45 -6.67 -17.32
N ASP A 469 14.42 -6.17 -16.11
CA ASP A 469 15.59 -5.70 -15.36
C ASP A 469 16.25 -6.88 -14.64
N PHE A 470 17.10 -7.58 -15.38
CA PHE A 470 17.73 -8.81 -14.89
C PHE A 470 18.82 -8.54 -13.86
N GLN A 471 19.48 -7.39 -13.88
CA GLN A 471 20.50 -7.05 -12.89
C GLN A 471 19.86 -6.85 -11.53
N THR A 472 18.87 -5.99 -11.42
CA THR A 472 18.08 -5.77 -10.18
C THR A 472 17.41 -7.07 -9.70
N ALA A 473 16.90 -7.89 -10.62
CA ALA A 473 16.33 -9.19 -10.27
C ALA A 473 17.36 -10.13 -9.63
N LEU A 474 18.60 -10.15 -10.14
CA LEU A 474 19.68 -10.98 -9.61
C LEU A 474 20.13 -10.51 -8.23
N ASP A 475 20.27 -9.20 -8.03
CA ASP A 475 20.65 -8.61 -6.74
C ASP A 475 19.63 -8.96 -5.65
N HIS A 476 18.34 -8.76 -5.90
CA HIS A 476 17.27 -9.17 -4.99
C HIS A 476 17.25 -10.69 -4.75
N PHE A 477 17.48 -11.46 -5.80
CA PHE A 477 17.53 -12.92 -5.67
C PHE A 477 18.62 -13.40 -4.74
N PHE A 478 19.83 -12.84 -4.81
CA PHE A 478 20.92 -13.20 -3.90
C PHE A 478 20.61 -12.83 -2.46
N VAL A 479 20.01 -11.68 -2.20
CA VAL A 479 19.56 -11.31 -0.84
C VAL A 479 18.49 -12.28 -0.34
N ALA A 480 17.54 -12.67 -1.20
CA ALA A 480 16.48 -13.59 -0.87
C ALA A 480 17.00 -14.97 -0.45
N ILE A 481 17.91 -15.57 -1.24
CA ILE A 481 18.44 -16.92 -0.95
C ILE A 481 19.31 -16.95 0.30
N HIS A 482 20.03 -15.88 0.63
CA HIS A 482 20.75 -15.76 1.89
C HIS A 482 19.83 -15.73 3.11
N ALA A 483 18.65 -15.15 2.99
CA ALA A 483 17.67 -15.09 4.05
C ALA A 483 16.87 -16.41 4.17
N ARG A 484 16.53 -17.05 3.06
CA ARG A 484 15.81 -18.33 3.01
C ARG A 484 16.03 -19.06 1.68
N TYR A 485 16.57 -20.25 1.73
CA TYR A 485 16.86 -21.05 0.55
C TYR A 485 15.61 -21.79 0.05
N ASP A 486 14.80 -21.14 -0.78
CA ASP A 486 13.53 -21.69 -1.30
C ASP A 486 13.60 -22.20 -2.73
N ILE A 487 14.71 -22.01 -3.42
CA ILE A 487 14.85 -22.30 -4.85
C ILE A 487 14.57 -23.77 -5.20
N GLU A 488 14.83 -24.67 -4.26
CA GLU A 488 14.61 -26.12 -4.46
C GLU A 488 13.17 -26.55 -4.18
N LYS A 489 12.34 -25.70 -3.58
CA LYS A 489 10.94 -26.01 -3.33
C LYS A 489 10.20 -26.25 -4.67
N PRO A 490 9.30 -27.25 -4.72
CA PRO A 490 8.58 -27.58 -5.96
C PRO A 490 7.86 -26.40 -6.61
N LEU A 491 7.34 -25.49 -5.81
CA LEU A 491 6.68 -24.26 -6.29
C LEU A 491 7.64 -23.32 -7.00
N ALA A 492 8.82 -23.06 -6.40
CA ALA A 492 9.84 -22.19 -6.98
C ALA A 492 10.38 -22.80 -8.29
N ARG A 493 10.71 -24.11 -8.30
CA ARG A 493 11.14 -24.83 -9.52
C ARG A 493 10.10 -24.75 -10.63
N ARG A 494 8.80 -24.93 -10.31
CA ARG A 494 7.69 -24.83 -11.29
C ARG A 494 7.57 -23.41 -11.83
N TYR A 495 7.68 -22.40 -10.97
CA TYR A 495 7.64 -21.01 -11.37
C TYR A 495 8.79 -20.66 -12.33
N ILE A 496 10.04 -21.01 -11.96
CA ILE A 496 11.22 -20.76 -12.78
C ILE A 496 11.10 -21.42 -14.15
N ARG A 497 10.71 -22.72 -14.18
CA ARG A 497 10.49 -23.44 -15.45
C ARG A 497 9.45 -22.77 -16.33
N ARG A 498 8.34 -22.30 -15.74
CA ARG A 498 7.29 -21.59 -16.49
C ARG A 498 7.83 -20.29 -17.10
N LYS A 499 8.58 -19.49 -16.35
CA LYS A 499 9.16 -18.22 -16.84
C LYS A 499 10.21 -18.45 -17.92
N LEU A 500 11.11 -19.40 -17.73
CA LEU A 500 12.08 -19.80 -18.76
C LEU A 500 11.39 -20.28 -20.03
N GLY A 501 10.31 -21.04 -19.92
CA GLY A 501 9.51 -21.47 -21.06
C GLY A 501 8.89 -20.30 -21.83
N VAL A 502 8.44 -19.23 -21.16
CA VAL A 502 7.95 -18.00 -21.81
C VAL A 502 9.10 -17.29 -22.56
N ILE A 503 10.26 -17.10 -21.90
CA ILE A 503 11.42 -16.44 -22.50
C ILE A 503 11.90 -17.20 -23.74
N ASN A 504 11.98 -18.53 -23.67
CA ASN A 504 12.42 -19.34 -24.80
C ASN A 504 11.45 -19.25 -25.99
N ARG A 505 10.14 -19.21 -25.73
CA ARG A 505 9.14 -18.98 -26.78
C ARG A 505 9.29 -17.59 -27.43
N LEU A 506 9.45 -16.55 -26.62
CA LEU A 506 9.65 -15.19 -27.14
C LEU A 506 10.93 -15.07 -27.96
N ARG A 507 12.01 -15.74 -27.53
CA ARG A 507 13.27 -15.81 -28.28
C ARG A 507 13.11 -16.55 -29.60
N ALA A 508 12.38 -17.64 -29.62
CA ALA A 508 12.08 -18.37 -30.85
C ALA A 508 11.27 -17.49 -31.82
N GLN A 509 10.16 -16.90 -31.36
CA GLN A 509 9.34 -15.98 -32.16
C GLN A 509 10.16 -14.80 -32.72
N ASN A 510 11.06 -14.22 -31.91
CA ASN A 510 11.93 -13.15 -32.37
C ASN A 510 12.91 -13.60 -33.47
N ARG A 511 13.43 -14.84 -33.39
CA ARG A 511 14.26 -15.40 -34.47
C ARG A 511 13.44 -15.56 -35.75
N ASP A 512 12.27 -16.17 -35.65
CA ASP A 512 11.38 -16.42 -36.79
C ASP A 512 10.97 -15.11 -37.45
N LEU A 513 10.60 -14.09 -36.67
CA LEU A 513 10.29 -12.75 -37.19
C LEU A 513 11.48 -12.08 -37.87
N ARG A 514 12.69 -12.21 -37.31
CA ARG A 514 13.90 -11.67 -37.94
C ARG A 514 14.21 -12.35 -39.28
N GLN A 515 14.05 -13.65 -39.32
CA GLN A 515 14.24 -14.43 -40.57
C GLN A 515 13.22 -14.01 -41.62
N LEU A 516 11.95 -13.91 -41.25
CA LEU A 516 10.86 -13.49 -42.16
C LEU A 516 11.10 -12.07 -42.67
N LEU A 517 11.57 -11.16 -41.81
CA LEU A 517 11.91 -9.80 -42.18
C LEU A 517 13.11 -9.73 -43.13
N GLN A 518 14.08 -10.63 -42.96
CA GLN A 518 15.24 -10.75 -43.83
C GLN A 518 14.82 -11.31 -45.22
N GLU A 519 13.96 -12.32 -45.23
CA GLU A 519 13.39 -12.91 -46.47
C GLU A 519 12.58 -11.84 -47.25
N GLN A 520 11.72 -11.09 -46.57
CA GLN A 520 10.97 -9.99 -47.19
C GLN A 520 11.88 -8.92 -47.75
N ARG A 521 12.93 -8.52 -47.01
CA ARG A 521 13.92 -7.53 -47.52
C ARG A 521 14.65 -8.04 -48.77
N ALA A 522 15.01 -9.30 -48.79
CA ALA A 522 15.67 -9.90 -49.94
C ALA A 522 14.73 -9.93 -51.18
N MET A 523 13.47 -10.27 -50.97
CA MET A 523 12.46 -10.26 -52.05
C MET A 523 12.21 -8.83 -52.56
N LEU A 524 12.09 -7.85 -51.68
CA LEU A 524 11.93 -6.46 -52.10
C LEU A 524 13.18 -5.92 -52.81
N ALA A 525 14.39 -6.36 -52.43
CA ALA A 525 15.63 -5.99 -53.12
C ALA A 525 15.70 -6.59 -54.52
N GLN A 526 15.28 -7.85 -54.69
CA GLN A 526 15.19 -8.50 -55.97
C GLN A 526 14.20 -7.79 -56.91
N LEU A 527 13.01 -7.47 -56.41
CA LEU A 527 12.01 -6.74 -57.20
C LEU A 527 12.48 -5.33 -57.56
N ALA A 528 13.22 -4.68 -56.64
CA ALA A 528 13.83 -3.40 -56.92
C ALA A 528 14.87 -3.47 -58.08
N GLU A 529 15.64 -4.57 -58.16
CA GLU A 529 16.59 -4.82 -59.23
C GLU A 529 15.92 -4.98 -60.60
N GLU A 530 14.75 -5.68 -60.63
CA GLU A 530 13.93 -5.79 -61.86
C GLU A 530 13.46 -4.39 -62.32
N TYR A 531 13.01 -3.54 -61.45
CA TYR A 531 12.68 -2.15 -61.81
C TYR A 531 13.90 -1.33 -62.24
N CYS A 532 15.08 -1.56 -61.66
CA CYS A 532 16.32 -0.93 -62.15
C CYS A 532 16.60 -1.33 -63.57
N GLN A 533 16.50 -2.63 -63.89
CA GLN A 533 16.71 -3.13 -65.26
C GLN A 533 15.73 -2.48 -66.23
N MET A 534 14.43 -2.42 -65.91
CA MET A 534 13.43 -1.74 -66.73
C MET A 534 13.76 -0.25 -66.90
N GLY A 535 14.29 0.41 -65.85
CA GLY A 535 14.75 1.79 -65.91
C GLY A 535 15.90 1.99 -66.85
N ASP A 536 16.91 1.12 -66.80
CA ASP A 536 18.06 1.13 -67.70
C ASP A 536 17.66 0.88 -69.19
N GLU A 537 16.74 -0.05 -69.42
CA GLU A 537 16.17 -0.33 -70.75
C GLU A 537 15.45 0.89 -71.32
N CYS A 538 14.56 1.52 -70.51
CA CYS A 538 13.88 2.75 -70.93
C CYS A 538 14.86 3.88 -71.27
N ALA A 539 15.92 4.03 -70.48
CA ALA A 539 16.92 5.09 -70.66
C ALA A 539 17.83 4.85 -71.88
N SER A 540 18.21 3.59 -72.16
CA SER A 540 19.22 3.25 -73.18
C SER A 540 18.63 2.82 -74.49
N ALA A 541 17.56 1.99 -74.48
CA ALA A 541 17.00 1.41 -75.73
C ALA A 541 15.87 2.28 -76.33
N TYR A 542 15.12 2.99 -75.47
CA TYR A 542 13.93 3.75 -75.91
C TYR A 542 14.09 5.28 -75.77
N ASP A 543 15.18 5.76 -75.19
CA ASP A 543 15.39 7.17 -74.87
C ASP A 543 14.19 7.86 -74.15
N ASP A 544 13.49 7.07 -73.34
CA ASP A 544 12.28 7.48 -72.59
C ASP A 544 12.67 7.83 -71.13
N ALA A 545 13.15 9.05 -70.93
CA ALA A 545 13.59 9.55 -69.63
C ALA A 545 12.46 9.58 -68.56
N PRO A 546 11.18 9.95 -68.87
CA PRO A 546 10.11 9.88 -67.90
C PRO A 546 9.82 8.49 -67.35
N SER A 547 9.74 7.47 -68.23
CA SER A 547 9.52 6.09 -67.84
C SER A 547 10.69 5.50 -67.07
N ALA A 548 11.93 5.85 -67.47
CA ALA A 548 13.12 5.46 -66.75
C ALA A 548 13.13 5.99 -65.31
N LEU A 549 12.88 7.29 -65.14
CA LEU A 549 12.75 7.89 -63.81
C LEU A 549 11.67 7.26 -62.94
N ALA A 550 10.49 6.97 -63.53
CA ALA A 550 9.41 6.31 -62.82
C ALA A 550 9.80 4.92 -62.33
N ASN A 551 10.57 4.15 -63.12
CA ASN A 551 11.06 2.83 -62.73
C ASN A 551 12.12 2.89 -61.65
N TYR A 552 13.10 3.82 -61.73
CA TYR A 552 14.06 4.05 -60.63
C TYR A 552 13.38 4.51 -59.35
N ASP A 553 12.31 5.32 -59.41
CA ASP A 553 11.53 5.71 -58.25
C ASP A 553 10.83 4.56 -57.59
N LYS A 554 10.26 3.61 -58.38
CA LYS A 554 9.69 2.38 -57.86
C LYS A 554 10.76 1.52 -57.20
N ALA A 555 11.93 1.35 -57.86
CA ALA A 555 13.05 0.61 -57.27
C ALA A 555 13.48 1.20 -55.91
N LEU A 556 13.58 2.51 -55.81
CA LEU A 556 13.96 3.20 -54.58
C LEU A 556 12.89 3.17 -53.47
N ARG A 557 11.61 3.02 -53.82
CA ARG A 557 10.53 2.72 -52.83
C ARG A 557 10.65 1.33 -52.23
N LEU A 558 11.03 0.34 -53.04
CA LEU A 558 11.21 -1.03 -52.62
C LEU A 558 12.51 -1.26 -51.85
N ASN A 559 13.60 -0.67 -52.34
CA ASN A 559 14.91 -0.70 -51.73
C ASN A 559 15.55 0.70 -51.78
N PRO A 560 15.40 1.52 -50.70
CA PRO A 560 15.93 2.87 -50.64
C PRO A 560 17.48 2.97 -50.77
N SER A 561 18.20 1.85 -50.62
CA SER A 561 19.65 1.74 -50.76
C SER A 561 20.09 1.02 -52.01
N SER A 562 19.23 0.90 -53.02
CA SER A 562 19.63 0.36 -54.31
C SER A 562 20.60 1.32 -55.01
N LEU A 563 21.89 0.92 -55.03
CA LEU A 563 22.96 1.74 -55.63
C LEU A 563 22.70 1.96 -57.12
N ARG A 564 22.28 0.90 -57.84
CA ARG A 564 21.96 0.96 -59.25
C ARG A 564 20.85 1.97 -59.58
N ALA A 565 19.77 1.97 -58.78
CA ALA A 565 18.69 2.93 -58.94
C ALA A 565 19.12 4.38 -58.63
N LEU A 566 19.95 4.57 -57.60
CA LEU A 566 20.46 5.90 -57.21
C LEU A 566 21.35 6.44 -58.32
N VAL A 567 22.29 5.65 -58.84
CA VAL A 567 23.19 6.00 -59.92
C VAL A 567 22.44 6.26 -61.21
N GLY A 568 21.56 5.35 -61.64
CA GLY A 568 20.76 5.50 -62.85
C GLY A 568 19.89 6.75 -62.82
N LYS A 569 19.22 7.01 -61.69
CA LYS A 569 18.41 8.21 -61.50
C LYS A 569 19.27 9.50 -61.52
N ALA A 570 20.39 9.51 -60.82
CA ALA A 570 21.30 10.68 -60.80
C ALA A 570 21.84 10.99 -62.17
N ARG A 571 22.30 9.98 -62.95
CA ARG A 571 22.79 10.17 -64.32
C ARG A 571 21.73 10.74 -65.24
N LEU A 572 20.53 10.21 -65.15
CA LEU A 572 19.43 10.66 -65.99
C LEU A 572 19.00 12.07 -65.66
N MET A 573 18.96 12.39 -64.35
CA MET A 573 18.66 13.76 -63.90
C MET A 573 19.77 14.74 -64.22
N LEU A 574 21.03 14.33 -64.23
CA LEU A 574 22.13 15.18 -64.65
C LEU A 574 21.95 15.65 -66.13
N LYS A 575 21.45 14.78 -67.00
CA LYS A 575 21.15 15.15 -68.39
C LYS A 575 19.89 15.95 -68.56
N THR A 576 18.82 15.71 -67.78
CA THR A 576 17.50 16.28 -67.99
C THR A 576 17.18 17.46 -67.03
N GLN A 577 17.64 17.41 -65.80
CA GLN A 577 17.41 18.38 -64.74
C GLN A 577 18.64 18.52 -63.82
N PRO A 578 19.77 19.08 -64.28
CA PRO A 578 21.06 19.05 -63.54
C PRO A 578 20.97 19.55 -62.09
N ALA A 579 20.17 20.58 -61.82
CA ALA A 579 20.02 21.17 -60.50
C ALA A 579 19.42 20.21 -59.48
N LYS A 580 18.75 19.12 -59.90
CA LYS A 580 18.13 18.13 -59.04
C LYS A 580 18.89 16.81 -58.93
N ALA A 581 20.00 16.65 -59.64
CA ALA A 581 20.79 15.43 -59.68
C ALA A 581 21.64 15.20 -58.43
N LEU A 582 22.24 16.26 -57.90
CA LEU A 582 23.21 16.22 -56.79
C LEU A 582 22.71 15.45 -55.55
N PRO A 583 21.48 15.63 -55.01
CA PRO A 583 21.02 14.87 -53.84
C PRO A 583 21.01 13.35 -54.05
N TRP A 584 20.73 12.87 -55.26
CA TRP A 584 20.74 11.45 -55.62
C TRP A 584 22.14 10.89 -55.72
N ALA A 585 23.07 11.63 -56.34
CA ALA A 585 24.48 11.29 -56.38
C ALA A 585 25.12 11.26 -54.97
N GLN A 586 24.78 12.21 -54.10
CA GLN A 586 25.20 12.20 -52.69
C GLN A 586 24.70 10.94 -51.94
N ARG A 587 23.44 10.55 -52.14
CA ARG A 587 22.90 9.31 -51.58
C ARG A 587 23.61 8.08 -52.16
N ALA A 588 23.95 8.04 -53.44
CA ALA A 588 24.66 6.94 -54.05
C ALA A 588 26.04 6.75 -53.39
N VAL A 589 26.80 7.82 -53.19
CA VAL A 589 28.10 7.79 -52.48
C VAL A 589 27.91 7.34 -51.02
N GLY A 590 26.81 7.78 -50.36
CA GLY A 590 26.48 7.37 -48.97
C GLY A 590 26.17 5.88 -48.83
N VAL A 591 25.66 5.20 -49.88
CA VAL A 591 25.43 3.76 -49.92
C VAL A 591 26.70 2.98 -50.23
N GLY A 592 27.52 3.51 -51.18
CA GLY A 592 28.79 2.89 -51.55
C GLY A 592 29.67 3.90 -52.32
N ALA A 593 30.74 4.30 -51.69
CA ALA A 593 31.76 5.16 -52.33
C ALA A 593 32.62 4.31 -53.27
N THR A 594 32.36 4.45 -54.56
CA THR A 594 33.14 3.83 -55.64
C THR A 594 33.61 4.92 -56.59
N VAL A 595 34.58 4.61 -57.44
CA VAL A 595 35.06 5.57 -58.49
C VAL A 595 33.87 6.09 -59.28
N GLU A 596 32.95 5.22 -59.70
CA GLU A 596 31.75 5.57 -60.48
C GLU A 596 30.83 6.55 -59.71
N THR A 597 30.57 6.30 -58.44
CA THR A 597 29.68 7.17 -57.62
C THR A 597 30.30 8.50 -57.29
N LEU A 598 31.63 8.56 -57.06
CA LEU A 598 32.39 9.78 -56.84
C LEU A 598 32.42 10.63 -58.11
N LEU A 599 32.70 10.03 -59.27
CA LEU A 599 32.65 10.72 -60.55
C LEU A 599 31.28 11.33 -60.83
N LEU A 600 30.23 10.55 -60.65
CA LEU A 600 28.86 11.03 -60.82
C LEU A 600 28.52 12.20 -59.89
N ARG A 601 28.97 12.14 -58.64
CA ARG A 601 28.77 13.24 -57.69
C ARG A 601 29.60 14.46 -58.10
N GLY A 602 30.83 14.28 -58.48
CA GLY A 602 31.70 15.35 -58.97
C GLY A 602 31.13 16.04 -60.23
N GLU A 603 30.62 15.28 -61.19
CA GLU A 603 29.94 15.83 -62.37
C GLU A 603 28.65 16.62 -61.96
N CYS A 604 27.86 16.13 -61.01
CA CYS A 604 26.71 16.85 -60.48
C CYS A 604 27.08 18.12 -59.72
N GLN A 605 28.20 18.11 -59.00
CA GLN A 605 28.73 19.28 -58.29
C GLN A 605 29.25 20.32 -59.29
N LEU A 606 29.95 19.87 -60.31
CA LEU A 606 30.45 20.79 -61.38
C LEU A 606 29.26 21.44 -62.13
N ALA A 607 28.20 20.67 -62.42
CA ALA A 607 26.96 21.19 -63.00
C ALA A 607 26.20 22.15 -62.08
N ALA A 608 26.44 22.07 -60.81
CA ALA A 608 25.89 22.98 -59.78
C ALA A 608 26.86 24.17 -59.46
N ALA A 609 27.91 24.36 -60.24
CA ALA A 609 28.93 25.34 -60.03
C ALA A 609 29.71 25.24 -58.70
N ASN A 610 29.74 24.05 -58.09
CA ASN A 610 30.52 23.80 -56.88
C ASN A 610 31.87 23.13 -57.23
N THR A 611 32.75 23.89 -57.77
CA THR A 611 34.05 23.43 -58.35
C THR A 611 34.95 22.83 -57.28
N ALA A 612 35.03 23.40 -56.10
CA ALA A 612 35.87 22.90 -55.01
C ALA A 612 35.50 21.48 -54.62
N ALA A 613 34.20 21.23 -54.38
CA ALA A 613 33.73 19.90 -54.02
C ALA A 613 33.86 18.88 -55.19
N ALA A 614 33.69 19.32 -56.41
CA ALA A 614 33.95 18.49 -57.60
C ALA A 614 35.44 18.09 -57.71
N LYS A 615 36.34 18.97 -57.29
CA LYS A 615 37.78 18.70 -57.24
C LYS A 615 38.11 17.64 -56.19
N ASP A 616 37.53 17.80 -55.03
CA ASP A 616 37.68 16.78 -53.95
C ASP A 616 37.22 15.39 -54.39
N ASP A 617 36.08 15.30 -55.10
CA ASP A 617 35.62 14.06 -55.63
C ASP A 617 36.47 13.46 -56.72
N ALA A 618 36.96 14.30 -57.63
CA ALA A 618 37.90 13.90 -58.68
C ALA A 618 39.22 13.40 -58.09
N SER A 619 39.75 14.08 -57.07
CA SER A 619 40.91 13.64 -56.31
C SER A 619 40.73 12.31 -55.63
N LEU A 620 39.62 12.15 -54.91
CA LEU A 620 39.28 10.89 -54.25
C LEU A 620 39.14 9.75 -55.28
N ALA A 621 38.51 10.00 -56.42
CA ALA A 621 38.36 8.98 -57.47
C ALA A 621 39.73 8.58 -58.04
N LEU A 622 40.69 9.55 -58.23
CA LEU A 622 42.08 9.28 -58.67
C LEU A 622 42.87 8.54 -57.59
N ASP A 623 42.63 8.81 -56.29
CA ASP A 623 43.25 8.10 -55.17
C ASP A 623 42.78 6.61 -55.15
N MET A 624 41.57 6.35 -55.56
CA MET A 624 41.02 4.96 -55.66
C MET A 624 41.49 4.24 -56.95
N ASP A 625 41.55 4.94 -58.04
CA ASP A 625 42.02 4.42 -59.37
C ASP A 625 42.70 5.49 -60.12
N VAL A 626 44.04 5.53 -60.07
CA VAL A 626 44.91 6.49 -60.78
C VAL A 626 44.91 6.29 -62.30
N GLU A 627 44.49 5.09 -62.75
CA GLU A 627 44.37 4.75 -64.20
C GLU A 627 42.94 4.93 -64.71
N SER A 628 42.10 5.66 -64.05
CA SER A 628 40.74 5.98 -64.50
C SER A 628 40.77 7.16 -65.46
N PRO A 629 40.49 6.93 -66.79
CA PRO A 629 40.40 8.04 -67.73
C PRO A 629 39.30 9.04 -67.37
N GLU A 630 38.16 8.55 -66.81
CA GLU A 630 37.00 9.35 -66.46
C GLU A 630 37.32 10.29 -65.26
N ALA A 631 38.13 9.81 -64.31
CA ALA A 631 38.57 10.65 -63.17
C ALA A 631 39.53 11.77 -63.64
N HIS A 632 40.43 11.47 -64.55
CA HIS A 632 41.30 12.51 -65.21
C HIS A 632 40.47 13.48 -66.03
N GLU A 633 39.40 13.06 -66.71
CA GLU A 633 38.52 13.95 -67.46
C GLU A 633 37.75 14.90 -66.53
N LEU A 634 37.22 14.38 -65.42
CA LEU A 634 36.52 15.18 -64.43
C LEU A 634 37.49 16.22 -63.81
N MET A 635 38.72 15.82 -63.47
CA MET A 635 39.71 16.71 -62.94
C MET A 635 40.09 17.80 -63.99
N ALA A 636 40.25 17.44 -65.25
CA ALA A 636 40.47 18.37 -66.31
C ALA A 636 39.31 19.37 -66.52
N ALA A 637 38.11 18.93 -66.43
CA ALA A 637 36.92 19.78 -66.49
C ALA A 637 36.87 20.78 -65.34
N VAL A 638 37.16 20.32 -64.11
CA VAL A 638 37.20 21.14 -62.90
C VAL A 638 38.31 22.22 -63.05
N LEU A 639 39.55 21.83 -63.42
CA LEU A 639 40.67 22.75 -63.56
C LEU A 639 40.42 23.80 -64.63
N LYS A 640 39.77 23.44 -65.75
CA LYS A 640 39.34 24.40 -66.77
C LYS A 640 38.32 25.41 -66.19
N HIS A 641 37.43 25.03 -65.37
CA HIS A 641 36.51 25.93 -64.66
C HIS A 641 37.24 26.86 -63.65
N GLU A 642 38.34 26.40 -63.09
CA GLU A 642 39.22 27.21 -62.21
C GLU A 642 40.14 28.14 -62.99
N GLY A 643 40.24 28.04 -64.33
CA GLY A 643 41.09 28.85 -65.18
C GLY A 643 42.51 28.34 -65.34
N ASP A 644 42.83 27.15 -64.84
CA ASP A 644 44.12 26.46 -64.97
C ASP A 644 44.14 25.59 -66.25
N GLU A 645 44.27 26.25 -67.39
CA GLU A 645 44.25 25.56 -68.69
C GLU A 645 45.44 24.61 -68.91
N ASP A 646 46.61 24.91 -68.31
CA ASP A 646 47.79 24.07 -68.47
C ASP A 646 47.64 22.72 -67.77
N GLN A 647 47.24 22.72 -66.53
CA GLN A 647 46.96 21.49 -65.79
C GLN A 647 45.80 20.73 -66.41
N ALA A 648 44.75 21.40 -66.86
CA ALA A 648 43.63 20.79 -67.56
C ALA A 648 44.04 20.03 -68.82
N ALA A 649 45.01 20.61 -69.61
CA ALA A 649 45.58 19.99 -70.82
C ALA A 649 46.34 18.69 -70.43
N ILE A 650 47.10 18.70 -69.36
CA ILE A 650 47.85 17.53 -68.87
C ILE A 650 46.90 16.37 -68.51
N HIS A 651 45.90 16.66 -67.73
CA HIS A 651 44.96 15.64 -67.35
C HIS A 651 44.17 15.09 -68.55
N ARG A 652 43.80 15.87 -69.54
CA ARG A 652 43.20 15.38 -70.79
C ARG A 652 44.16 14.49 -71.56
N ALA A 653 45.42 14.84 -71.68
CA ALA A 653 46.38 14.01 -72.38
C ALA A 653 46.57 12.65 -71.74
N ILE A 654 46.59 12.62 -70.36
CA ILE A 654 46.63 11.38 -69.58
C ILE A 654 45.37 10.54 -69.84
N ALA A 655 44.17 11.13 -69.79
CA ALA A 655 42.91 10.41 -70.08
C ALA A 655 42.89 9.80 -71.50
N GLU A 656 43.37 10.56 -72.51
CA GLU A 656 43.45 10.01 -73.89
C GLU A 656 44.47 8.89 -74.04
N GLU A 657 45.56 8.94 -73.38
CA GLU A 657 46.61 7.91 -73.42
C GLU A 657 46.08 6.62 -72.69
N LEU A 658 45.42 6.73 -71.53
CA LEU A 658 44.84 5.65 -70.80
C LEU A 658 43.72 4.98 -71.63
N ARG A 659 42.88 5.72 -72.34
CA ARG A 659 41.87 5.16 -73.26
C ARG A 659 42.47 4.41 -74.43
N LYS A 660 43.59 4.89 -75.00
CA LYS A 660 44.30 4.16 -76.06
C LYS A 660 44.83 2.83 -75.51
N ARG A 661 45.41 2.82 -74.34
CA ARG A 661 45.89 1.58 -73.70
C ARG A 661 44.73 0.57 -73.35
N LYS A 662 43.50 1.01 -73.01
CA LYS A 662 42.35 0.16 -72.74
C LYS A 662 41.73 -0.36 -74.07
N ARG A 663 42.01 0.19 -75.22
CA ARG A 663 41.49 -0.22 -76.55
C ARG A 663 42.43 -1.12 -77.34
N GLY A 664 43.70 -1.22 -77.03
CA GLY A 664 44.69 -2.13 -77.58
C GLY A 664 44.83 -3.38 -76.69
#